data_1c99bb97ccb7681612df353cda4e9794
#
_entry.id   1c99bb97ccb7681612df353cda4e9794
#
_cell.length_a   1.000
_cell.length_b   1.000
_cell.length_c   1.000
_cell.angle_alpha   90.00
_cell.angle_beta   90.00
_cell.angle_gamma   90.00
#
_symmetry.space_group_name_H-M   'P 1'
#
loop_
_entity.id
_entity.type
_entity.pdbx_description
1 polymer ?
#
loop_
_entity_poly.entity_id
_entity_poly.type
_entity_poly.pdbx_seq_one_letter_code
_entity_poly.pdbx_strand_id
1 'polypeptide(L)'
;MKSGIEKSTSFQKNPAANPVKVFLVELTHTFITVDAKNTPLAIGYLAGYLKKHLHSAVSVELFKYPRNLNDSLKAGCPEIIAFSNYMWNEDLSCAFAKRVKEISPGTVVVFGGPNYPVDEHEQMHYLSTHPEIDFYIEGEGEVAFFLLVDMLIRHKFESGSKEYREIAGVHCNSQDHIFTNSPAKRISDIEGNIPSPYLNGLLDEFFDRNLTPLLQTSRGCPYSCTFCHDGATYSSKTCHFSVERVKAELQYVAQRTQVPSLTLADLNWGIFPQDLHIAQEIKKTQELHGWPLSIQTATDKNNKERIVEMSRVLGNAMIIGASIQSSDEDVLKNVKRQNIGYVAIVKMAKESSNTESVTFTEIILCLPGDTKEKHMKAVFDMLDAGIQDINLYQYILLPGTEGATSESRKLFEYQTAYRVIPRCFGVYDILGKEIMVTEIHEVVVGNSTMPHEDYLECRRFDLTLMLFNNGQILDELYRSIAHLGINRSAVIAMVHQRATAVDSDLYDVYEAYREDEESNFWASKNELIHFLRHEGGYDLYVSGDRGRNQLHYWKSVVIFSRLASLLDCAVSCVKEILIQKGLLNSVTKLYLDELTAFILLKKGDPTLIHEAFTCEASFDFSALEKSAYAMNPFEEGENGKYRFRLAHREERKKNILAYFDQYGSDLRGLAHLTHRYPARILHREVELIGQT
;
A
#
# COMPACT_ATOMS: atom_id res chain seq x y z
N MET A 1 29.08 31.45 -7.00
CA MET A 1 30.27 31.08 -6.22
C MET A 1 30.46 29.59 -6.35
N LYS A 2 31.59 29.18 -6.97
CA LYS A 2 31.91 27.79 -7.28
C LYS A 2 32.44 27.10 -6.05
N SER A 3 32.01 25.82 -5.89
CA SER A 3 32.70 24.73 -5.18
C SER A 3 33.15 24.96 -3.73
N GLY A 4 32.30 24.53 -2.78
CA GLY A 4 32.66 24.31 -1.38
C GLY A 4 32.81 22.84 -0.97
N ILE A 5 32.88 21.89 -1.92
CA ILE A 5 32.92 20.44 -1.63
C ILE A 5 34.31 19.82 -1.91
N GLU A 6 35.26 20.59 -2.42
CA GLU A 6 36.64 20.11 -2.64
C GLU A 6 37.61 20.53 -1.53
N LYS A 7 37.48 19.94 -0.35
CA LYS A 7 38.58 19.61 0.53
C LYS A 7 38.31 18.27 1.19
N SER A 8 38.46 17.18 0.45
CA SER A 8 38.67 15.89 1.07
C SER A 8 40.03 15.93 1.81
N THR A 9 39.98 16.19 3.11
CA THR A 9 41.09 15.89 3.97
C THR A 9 41.23 14.37 3.99
N SER A 10 42.30 13.88 3.36
CA SER A 10 42.69 12.48 3.38
C SER A 10 42.69 11.96 4.81
N PHE A 11 41.89 10.95 5.09
CA PHE A 11 41.94 10.18 6.31
C PHE A 11 43.40 9.65 6.47
N GLN A 12 44.18 10.23 7.34
CA GLN A 12 45.44 9.57 7.78
C GLN A 12 45.03 8.33 8.55
N LYS A 13 45.29 7.15 7.97
CA LYS A 13 45.12 5.84 8.60
C LYS A 13 45.79 5.85 9.96
N ASN A 14 45.05 5.86 11.03
CA ASN A 14 45.49 5.40 12.32
C ASN A 14 45.15 3.90 12.41
N PRO A 15 46.09 2.96 12.23
CA PRO A 15 45.76 1.56 11.99
C PRO A 15 45.35 0.77 13.26
N ALA A 16 45.09 1.43 14.38
CA ALA A 16 44.91 0.78 15.68
C ALA A 16 43.55 1.04 16.38
N ALA A 17 42.64 1.77 15.78
CA ALA A 17 41.31 1.94 16.37
C ALA A 17 40.34 0.93 15.78
N ASN A 18 39.54 0.24 16.63
CA ASN A 18 38.44 -0.59 16.17
C ASN A 18 37.45 0.26 15.38
N PRO A 19 36.84 -0.28 14.28
CA PRO A 19 35.83 0.45 13.53
C PRO A 19 34.62 0.77 14.43
N VAL A 20 34.08 1.98 14.29
CA VAL A 20 32.83 2.38 14.97
C VAL A 20 31.68 1.52 14.46
N LYS A 21 30.99 0.84 15.37
CA LYS A 21 29.86 -0.03 15.06
C LYS A 21 28.60 0.80 14.87
N VAL A 22 27.99 0.70 13.69
CA VAL A 22 26.79 1.42 13.31
C VAL A 22 25.68 0.42 12.97
N PHE A 23 24.58 0.46 13.69
CA PHE A 23 23.38 -0.29 13.35
C PHE A 23 22.41 0.62 12.59
N LEU A 24 21.98 0.19 11.40
CA LEU A 24 20.97 0.84 10.60
C LEU A 24 19.70 -0.02 10.61
N VAL A 25 18.60 0.56 11.05
CA VAL A 25 17.43 -0.19 11.46
C VAL A 25 16.19 0.35 10.74
N GLU A 26 15.45 -0.52 10.05
CA GLU A 26 14.13 -0.25 9.49
C GLU A 26 13.19 -1.37 9.93
N LEU A 27 12.64 -1.25 11.15
CA LEU A 27 11.82 -2.32 11.74
C LEU A 27 10.50 -2.52 11.01
N THR A 28 10.03 -3.76 11.03
CA THR A 28 8.68 -4.15 10.66
C THR A 28 8.06 -4.97 11.77
N HIS A 29 6.74 -4.81 11.99
CA HIS A 29 6.02 -5.70 12.90
C HIS A 29 5.99 -7.13 12.36
N THR A 30 6.14 -8.10 13.28
CA THR A 30 6.22 -9.53 12.96
C THR A 30 5.34 -10.40 13.86
N PHE A 31 4.56 -9.79 14.76
CA PHE A 31 3.78 -10.50 15.77
C PHE A 31 2.66 -11.35 15.14
N ILE A 32 1.88 -10.78 14.24
CA ILE A 32 0.84 -11.52 13.50
C ILE A 32 1.44 -12.07 12.20
N THR A 33 1.99 -11.19 11.38
CA THR A 33 2.70 -11.50 10.13
C THR A 33 3.73 -10.40 9.89
N VAL A 34 4.68 -10.62 8.98
CA VAL A 34 5.54 -9.51 8.51
C VAL A 34 4.66 -8.46 7.86
N ASP A 35 4.62 -7.23 8.39
CA ASP A 35 3.74 -6.18 7.89
C ASP A 35 4.35 -5.43 6.69
N ALA A 36 5.42 -4.65 6.89
CA ALA A 36 6.14 -3.95 5.82
C ALA A 36 7.08 -4.90 5.09
N LYS A 37 6.60 -5.50 3.99
CA LYS A 37 7.26 -6.62 3.28
C LYS A 37 8.31 -6.23 2.25
N ASN A 38 8.75 -4.99 2.18
CA ASN A 38 9.80 -4.60 1.25
C ASN A 38 11.19 -4.74 1.89
N THR A 39 12.20 -5.05 1.06
CA THR A 39 13.61 -4.98 1.50
C THR A 39 13.95 -3.56 1.95
N PRO A 40 14.81 -3.39 2.98
CA PRO A 40 15.08 -2.09 3.58
C PRO A 40 16.07 -1.26 2.73
N LEU A 41 15.59 -0.80 1.57
CA LEU A 41 16.42 -0.11 0.57
C LEU A 41 17.00 1.21 1.09
N ALA A 42 16.23 1.97 1.88
CA ALA A 42 16.65 3.27 2.40
C ALA A 42 17.91 3.16 3.27
N ILE A 43 17.89 2.27 4.25
CA ILE A 43 19.08 2.03 5.09
C ILE A 43 20.21 1.37 4.31
N GLY A 44 19.90 0.62 3.25
CA GLY A 44 20.90 0.10 2.31
C GLY A 44 21.67 1.21 1.61
N TYR A 45 21.00 2.29 1.16
CA TYR A 45 21.64 3.47 0.59
C TYR A 45 22.52 4.19 1.62
N LEU A 46 22.05 4.38 2.85
CA LEU A 46 22.85 4.97 3.93
C LEU A 46 24.10 4.16 4.20
N ALA A 47 23.98 2.84 4.29
CA ALA A 47 25.12 1.93 4.49
C ALA A 47 26.14 2.04 3.35
N GLY A 48 25.66 2.02 2.10
CA GLY A 48 26.51 2.18 0.92
C GLY A 48 27.25 3.51 0.91
N TYR A 49 26.55 4.60 1.26
CA TYR A 49 27.12 5.94 1.31
C TYR A 49 28.17 6.07 2.42
N LEU A 50 27.89 5.59 3.64
CA LEU A 50 28.87 5.57 4.73
C LEU A 50 30.12 4.78 4.38
N LYS A 51 29.98 3.55 3.86
CA LYS A 51 31.11 2.71 3.46
C LYS A 51 31.95 3.33 2.35
N LYS A 52 31.33 4.05 1.40
CA LYS A 52 32.03 4.79 0.35
C LYS A 52 32.92 5.89 0.91
N HIS A 53 32.50 6.58 1.96
CA HIS A 53 33.18 7.78 2.46
C HIS A 53 34.05 7.53 3.71
N LEU A 54 33.65 6.63 4.60
CA LEU A 54 34.35 6.33 5.85
C LEU A 54 35.19 5.04 5.80
N HIS A 55 35.04 4.22 4.75
CA HIS A 55 35.77 3.00 4.52
C HIS A 55 35.83 2.07 5.77
N SER A 56 37.03 1.78 6.26
CA SER A 56 37.27 0.92 7.42
C SER A 56 37.04 1.61 8.77
N ALA A 57 36.70 2.90 8.81
CA ALA A 57 36.44 3.60 10.07
C ALA A 57 35.12 3.21 10.70
N VAL A 58 34.20 2.59 9.91
CA VAL A 58 32.90 2.12 10.38
C VAL A 58 32.66 0.66 10.03
N SER A 59 31.95 -0.04 10.92
CA SER A 59 31.35 -1.36 10.69
C SER A 59 29.84 -1.18 10.71
N VAL A 60 29.15 -1.49 9.60
CA VAL A 60 27.72 -1.23 9.43
C VAL A 60 26.97 -2.55 9.32
N GLU A 61 25.95 -2.72 10.16
CA GLU A 61 25.00 -3.83 10.13
C GLU A 61 23.57 -3.29 9.91
N LEU A 62 22.74 -4.03 9.16
CA LEU A 62 21.39 -3.64 8.80
C LEU A 62 20.36 -4.55 9.48
N PHE A 63 19.22 -3.99 9.87
CA PHE A 63 18.17 -4.75 10.55
C PHE A 63 16.79 -4.40 10.04
N LYS A 64 15.99 -5.43 9.75
CA LYS A 64 14.57 -5.33 9.40
C LYS A 64 13.67 -6.00 10.44
N TYR A 65 14.13 -7.09 11.02
CA TYR A 65 13.36 -7.89 11.97
C TYR A 65 13.71 -7.57 13.42
N PRO A 66 12.71 -7.32 14.30
CA PRO A 66 12.92 -7.02 15.71
C PRO A 66 13.77 -8.08 16.43
N ARG A 67 13.57 -9.37 16.11
CA ARG A 67 14.33 -10.47 16.70
C ARG A 67 15.81 -10.37 16.38
N ASN A 68 16.16 -10.13 15.10
CA ASN A 68 17.57 -10.07 14.68
C ASN A 68 18.29 -8.88 15.34
N LEU A 69 17.60 -7.72 15.42
CA LEU A 69 18.12 -6.56 16.13
C LEU A 69 18.32 -6.87 17.62
N ASN A 70 17.35 -7.50 18.29
CA ASN A 70 17.41 -7.86 19.69
C ASN A 70 18.59 -8.81 20.00
N ASP A 71 18.78 -9.83 19.15
CA ASP A 71 19.88 -10.79 19.31
C ASP A 71 21.25 -10.11 19.15
N SER A 72 21.42 -9.21 18.19
CA SER A 72 22.64 -8.43 17.99
C SER A 72 22.90 -7.45 19.13
N LEU A 73 21.86 -6.78 19.65
CA LEU A 73 21.97 -5.88 20.81
C LEU A 73 22.35 -6.64 22.09
N LYS A 74 21.85 -7.87 22.29
CA LYS A 74 22.26 -8.76 23.41
C LYS A 74 23.72 -9.16 23.32
N ALA A 75 24.26 -9.30 22.11
CA ALA A 75 25.70 -9.58 21.91
C ALA A 75 26.58 -8.34 22.14
N GLY A 76 26.05 -7.13 22.02
CA GLY A 76 26.73 -5.86 22.31
C GLY A 76 26.10 -4.68 21.60
N CYS A 77 25.82 -3.61 22.34
CA CYS A 77 25.29 -2.37 21.76
C CYS A 77 26.32 -1.70 20.83
N PRO A 78 25.90 -1.07 19.74
CA PRO A 78 26.77 -0.29 18.87
C PRO A 78 27.07 1.08 19.47
N GLU A 79 28.06 1.79 18.93
CA GLU A 79 28.28 3.21 19.23
C GLU A 79 27.17 4.09 18.66
N ILE A 80 26.61 3.72 17.47
CA ILE A 80 25.53 4.45 16.82
C ILE A 80 24.44 3.47 16.40
N ILE A 81 23.18 3.77 16.74
CA ILE A 81 22.01 3.08 16.21
C ILE A 81 21.10 4.08 15.54
N ALA A 82 20.73 3.85 14.27
CA ALA A 82 19.91 4.76 13.49
C ALA A 82 18.63 4.06 12.98
N PHE A 83 17.48 4.64 13.29
CA PHE A 83 16.16 4.12 12.95
C PHE A 83 15.50 4.88 11.82
N SER A 84 14.99 4.16 10.82
CA SER A 84 14.05 4.68 9.84
C SER A 84 12.67 4.83 10.47
N ASN A 85 12.15 6.06 10.53
CA ASN A 85 10.88 6.40 11.18
C ASN A 85 9.75 6.55 10.16
N TYR A 86 8.82 5.60 10.21
CA TYR A 86 7.55 5.59 9.49
C TYR A 86 6.39 5.42 10.47
N MET A 87 5.18 5.82 10.07
CA MET A 87 3.99 5.70 10.92
C MET A 87 3.69 4.24 11.36
N TRP A 88 4.19 3.24 10.65
CA TRP A 88 3.98 1.82 10.95
C TRP A 88 5.06 1.17 11.81
N ASN A 89 6.07 1.93 12.27
CA ASN A 89 7.17 1.40 13.09
C ASN A 89 7.73 2.40 14.11
N GLU A 90 7.09 3.52 14.34
CA GLU A 90 7.56 4.57 15.24
C GLU A 90 7.65 4.08 16.69
N ASP A 91 6.51 3.61 17.23
CA ASP A 91 6.44 3.15 18.63
C ASP A 91 7.36 1.92 18.86
N LEU A 92 7.50 1.03 17.83
CA LEU A 92 8.44 -0.10 17.90
C LEU A 92 9.90 0.37 17.94
N SER A 93 10.27 1.31 17.09
CA SER A 93 11.61 1.90 17.05
C SER A 93 11.94 2.66 18.33
N CYS A 94 10.99 3.45 18.86
CA CYS A 94 11.12 4.14 20.14
C CYS A 94 11.27 3.16 21.32
N ALA A 95 10.55 2.03 21.32
CA ALA A 95 10.69 1.01 22.36
C ALA A 95 12.11 0.43 22.39
N PHE A 96 12.70 0.12 21.21
CA PHE A 96 14.11 -0.31 21.13
C PHE A 96 15.05 0.80 21.56
N ALA A 97 14.87 2.03 21.09
CA ALA A 97 15.71 3.18 21.44
C ALA A 97 15.75 3.42 22.97
N LYS A 98 14.58 3.44 23.63
CA LYS A 98 14.46 3.56 25.10
C LYS A 98 15.25 2.48 25.83
N ARG A 99 15.08 1.21 25.40
CA ARG A 99 15.82 0.09 26.02
C ARG A 99 17.33 0.17 25.79
N VAL A 100 17.77 0.61 24.61
CA VAL A 100 19.18 0.84 24.33
C VAL A 100 19.73 1.92 25.25
N LYS A 101 19.04 3.05 25.41
CA LYS A 101 19.47 4.14 26.31
C LYS A 101 19.52 3.70 27.80
N GLU A 102 18.59 2.83 28.23
CA GLU A 102 18.61 2.28 29.60
C GLU A 102 19.83 1.38 29.86
N ILE A 103 20.28 0.61 28.89
CA ILE A 103 21.37 -0.37 29.04
C ILE A 103 22.72 0.20 28.64
N SER A 104 22.76 1.00 27.59
CA SER A 104 23.97 1.63 27.05
C SER A 104 23.73 3.12 26.80
N PRO A 105 23.74 3.96 27.86
CA PRO A 105 23.46 5.39 27.74
C PRO A 105 24.41 6.15 26.79
N GLY A 106 25.61 5.61 26.56
CA GLY A 106 26.60 6.17 25.63
C GLY A 106 26.35 5.87 24.15
N THR A 107 25.42 4.96 23.82
CA THR A 107 25.01 4.72 22.41
C THR A 107 24.27 5.95 21.88
N VAL A 108 24.73 6.47 20.75
CA VAL A 108 24.06 7.57 20.05
C VAL A 108 22.87 7.01 19.26
N VAL A 109 21.67 7.55 19.52
CA VAL A 109 20.43 7.19 18.87
C VAL A 109 20.04 8.26 17.84
N VAL A 110 19.93 7.85 16.58
CA VAL A 110 19.53 8.71 15.47
C VAL A 110 18.21 8.23 14.88
N PHE A 111 17.31 9.13 14.61
CA PHE A 111 16.08 8.85 13.84
C PHE A 111 16.14 9.61 12.51
N GLY A 112 15.42 9.12 11.52
CA GLY A 112 15.23 9.79 10.23
C GLY A 112 14.11 9.13 9.46
N GLY A 113 13.54 9.84 8.51
CA GLY A 113 12.40 9.34 7.73
C GLY A 113 11.23 10.31 7.74
N PRO A 114 10.16 9.99 7.02
CA PRO A 114 9.09 10.96 6.74
C PRO A 114 8.10 11.16 7.88
N ASN A 115 8.10 10.32 8.94
CA ASN A 115 7.16 10.43 10.06
C ASN A 115 7.64 11.47 11.08
N TYR A 116 7.74 12.73 10.63
CA TYR A 116 8.28 13.84 11.40
C TYR A 116 7.58 15.13 11.00
N PRO A 117 7.17 16.00 11.95
CA PRO A 117 6.46 17.23 11.64
C PRO A 117 7.23 18.16 10.69
N VAL A 118 6.50 18.98 9.91
CA VAL A 118 7.11 20.01 9.04
C VAL A 118 7.26 21.36 9.73
N ASP A 119 6.46 21.62 10.77
CA ASP A 119 6.53 22.86 11.55
C ASP A 119 7.63 22.77 12.60
N GLU A 120 8.46 23.81 12.72
CA GLU A 120 9.59 23.85 13.64
C GLU A 120 9.18 23.70 15.11
N HIS A 121 8.05 24.29 15.53
CA HIS A 121 7.56 24.13 16.89
C HIS A 121 7.10 22.71 17.17
N GLU A 122 6.43 22.08 16.20
CA GLU A 122 6.00 20.70 16.31
C GLU A 122 7.21 19.74 16.29
N GLN A 123 8.27 20.06 15.52
CA GLN A 123 9.55 19.31 15.53
C GLN A 123 10.23 19.38 16.90
N MET A 124 10.32 20.58 17.48
CA MET A 124 10.87 20.76 18.83
C MET A 124 10.03 20.03 19.88
N HIS A 125 8.71 20.07 19.76
CA HIS A 125 7.81 19.32 20.65
C HIS A 125 8.02 17.82 20.52
N TYR A 126 8.09 17.30 19.28
CA TYR A 126 8.36 15.89 19.00
C TYR A 126 9.65 15.43 19.72
N LEU A 127 10.75 16.14 19.51
CA LEU A 127 12.02 15.80 20.15
C LEU A 127 11.96 15.90 21.69
N SER A 128 11.28 16.90 22.23
CA SER A 128 11.12 17.04 23.70
C SER A 128 10.35 15.88 24.33
N THR A 129 9.43 15.25 23.60
CA THR A 129 8.64 14.11 24.07
C THR A 129 9.34 12.76 23.82
N HIS A 130 10.45 12.74 23.08
CA HIS A 130 11.25 11.55 22.78
C HIS A 130 12.72 11.73 23.24
N PRO A 131 12.96 11.76 24.56
CA PRO A 131 14.31 12.00 25.11
C PRO A 131 15.31 10.88 24.78
N GLU A 132 14.86 9.73 24.30
CA GLU A 132 15.69 8.63 23.80
C GLU A 132 16.38 8.92 22.47
N ILE A 133 15.92 9.93 21.71
CA ILE A 133 16.46 10.35 20.41
C ILE A 133 17.51 11.44 20.64
N ASP A 134 18.75 11.22 20.26
CA ASP A 134 19.80 12.24 20.32
C ASP A 134 19.77 13.16 19.09
N PHE A 135 19.53 12.59 17.91
CA PHE A 135 19.50 13.32 16.65
C PHE A 135 18.33 12.85 15.76
N TYR A 136 17.74 13.79 15.02
CA TYR A 136 16.82 13.47 13.94
C TYR A 136 17.35 14.03 12.62
N ILE A 137 17.26 13.21 11.54
CA ILE A 137 17.68 13.63 10.21
C ILE A 137 16.46 13.88 9.35
N GLU A 138 16.28 15.14 8.96
CA GLU A 138 15.20 15.59 8.09
C GLU A 138 15.60 15.49 6.61
N GLY A 139 14.71 14.97 5.78
CA GLY A 139 14.90 14.83 4.33
C GLY A 139 15.75 13.64 3.92
N GLU A 140 16.53 13.77 2.81
CA GLU A 140 17.44 12.72 2.34
C GLU A 140 18.63 12.56 3.27
N GLY A 141 18.81 11.36 3.79
CA GLY A 141 19.74 11.12 4.89
C GLY A 141 21.20 10.91 4.50
N GLU A 142 21.53 10.64 3.23
CA GLU A 142 22.87 10.15 2.84
C GLU A 142 23.98 11.11 3.26
N VAL A 143 23.84 12.40 2.94
CA VAL A 143 24.85 13.43 3.25
C VAL A 143 24.83 13.81 4.72
N ALA A 144 23.64 14.08 5.27
CA ALA A 144 23.48 14.57 6.65
C ALA A 144 23.94 13.51 7.65
N PHE A 145 23.55 12.24 7.45
CA PHE A 145 23.96 11.14 8.31
C PHE A 145 25.48 10.86 8.22
N PHE A 146 26.05 10.89 7.01
CA PHE A 146 27.50 10.78 6.85
C PHE A 146 28.25 11.87 7.62
N LEU A 147 27.84 13.14 7.46
CA LEU A 147 28.48 14.26 8.16
C LEU A 147 28.36 14.13 9.68
N LEU A 148 27.20 13.70 10.17
CA LEU A 148 26.99 13.45 11.60
C LEU A 148 27.90 12.35 12.11
N VAL A 149 27.99 11.21 11.43
CA VAL A 149 28.85 10.07 11.83
C VAL A 149 30.33 10.47 11.80
N ASP A 150 30.78 11.15 10.74
CA ASP A 150 32.16 11.64 10.62
C ASP A 150 32.51 12.59 11.78
N MET A 151 31.60 13.49 12.13
CA MET A 151 31.78 14.43 13.24
C MET A 151 31.79 13.70 14.60
N LEU A 152 30.87 12.75 14.85
CA LEU A 152 30.88 11.94 16.06
C LEU A 152 32.20 11.18 16.25
N ILE A 153 32.74 10.61 15.18
CA ILE A 153 34.04 9.91 15.21
C ILE A 153 35.19 10.89 15.56
N ARG A 154 35.22 12.06 14.92
CA ARG A 154 36.30 13.06 15.17
C ARG A 154 36.28 13.60 16.58
N HIS A 155 35.08 13.83 17.14
CA HIS A 155 34.90 14.35 18.50
C HIS A 155 34.79 13.26 19.57
N LYS A 156 35.08 11.97 19.23
CA LYS A 156 35.07 10.84 20.17
C LYS A 156 33.76 10.72 20.96
N PHE A 157 32.66 11.02 20.30
CA PHE A 157 31.30 10.95 20.88
C PHE A 157 31.02 11.94 22.04
N GLU A 158 31.79 13.01 22.17
CA GLU A 158 31.48 14.08 23.13
C GLU A 158 30.24 14.86 22.66
N SER A 159 29.12 14.71 23.37
CA SER A 159 27.79 15.24 23.00
C SER A 159 27.62 16.77 23.12
N GLY A 160 28.61 17.49 23.60
CA GLY A 160 28.56 18.95 23.84
C GLY A 160 29.06 19.83 22.70
N SER A 161 29.49 19.26 21.58
CA SER A 161 30.06 20.03 20.47
C SER A 161 29.02 20.92 19.78
N LYS A 162 29.28 22.24 19.72
CA LYS A 162 28.43 23.20 18.99
C LYS A 162 28.39 22.93 17.48
N GLU A 163 29.31 22.12 16.96
CA GLU A 163 29.51 21.85 15.54
C GLU A 163 28.41 20.98 14.94
N TYR A 164 27.73 20.13 15.74
CA TYR A 164 26.56 19.37 15.27
C TYR A 164 25.41 20.28 14.81
N ARG A 165 25.37 21.51 15.37
CA ARG A 165 24.33 22.51 15.07
C ARG A 165 24.48 23.14 13.69
N GLU A 166 25.60 22.91 13.00
CA GLU A 166 25.89 23.50 11.69
C GLU A 166 25.63 22.50 10.55
N ILE A 167 25.27 21.25 10.87
CA ILE A 167 24.98 20.24 9.85
C ILE A 167 23.54 20.40 9.37
N ALA A 168 23.37 20.85 8.12
CA ALA A 168 22.05 20.97 7.51
C ALA A 168 21.30 19.62 7.51
N GLY A 169 20.03 19.65 7.90
CA GLY A 169 19.16 18.50 8.01
C GLY A 169 19.37 17.66 9.28
N VAL A 170 20.28 18.05 10.19
CA VAL A 170 20.46 17.38 11.47
C VAL A 170 19.83 18.20 12.58
N HIS A 171 18.80 17.64 13.23
CA HIS A 171 18.20 18.20 14.44
C HIS A 171 18.81 17.51 15.65
N CYS A 172 19.10 18.26 16.69
CA CYS A 172 19.78 17.77 17.89
C CYS A 172 18.85 17.91 19.10
N ASN A 173 18.71 16.81 19.85
CA ASN A 173 17.98 16.76 21.11
C ASN A 173 18.98 16.58 22.26
N SER A 174 19.39 17.68 22.89
CA SER A 174 20.22 17.63 24.09
C SER A 174 19.41 18.03 25.32
N GLN A 175 19.79 17.57 26.50
CA GLN A 175 19.08 17.83 27.77
C GLN A 175 18.82 19.33 28.04
N ASP A 176 19.69 20.21 27.52
CA ASP A 176 19.58 21.65 27.76
C ASP A 176 18.98 22.44 26.58
N HIS A 177 19.06 21.90 25.36
CA HIS A 177 18.64 22.63 24.16
C HIS A 177 18.27 21.70 23.01
N ILE A 178 17.12 21.99 22.36
CA ILE A 178 16.71 21.36 21.10
C ILE A 178 17.05 22.33 19.96
N PHE A 179 17.67 21.81 18.91
CA PHE A 179 18.03 22.57 17.71
C PHE A 179 17.44 21.92 16.48
N THR A 180 16.84 22.74 15.63
CA THR A 180 16.37 22.39 14.30
C THR A 180 17.23 23.09 13.25
N ASN A 181 17.44 22.46 12.12
CA ASN A 181 18.17 22.98 10.97
C ASN A 181 17.35 22.81 9.70
N SER A 182 17.54 23.71 8.74
CA SER A 182 16.94 23.51 7.40
C SER A 182 17.42 22.19 6.77
N PRO A 183 16.56 21.51 6.00
CA PRO A 183 16.93 20.25 5.33
C PRO A 183 18.21 20.36 4.50
N ALA A 184 18.99 19.29 4.47
CA ALA A 184 20.20 19.23 3.64
C ALA A 184 19.83 19.35 2.16
N LYS A 185 20.74 19.92 1.37
CA LYS A 185 20.54 20.02 -0.08
C LYS A 185 20.52 18.63 -0.69
N ARG A 186 19.49 18.33 -1.50
CA ARG A 186 19.34 17.04 -2.17
C ARG A 186 20.48 16.76 -3.15
N ILE A 187 20.84 15.48 -3.24
CA ILE A 187 21.79 14.98 -4.25
C ILE A 187 21.08 14.99 -5.60
N SER A 188 21.56 15.80 -6.54
CA SER A 188 20.98 15.85 -7.90
C SER A 188 21.57 14.78 -8.83
N ASP A 189 22.86 14.46 -8.70
CA ASP A 189 23.51 13.34 -9.38
C ASP A 189 23.53 12.12 -8.45
N ILE A 190 22.40 11.38 -8.46
CA ILE A 190 22.26 10.17 -7.66
C ILE A 190 23.10 9.01 -8.22
N GLU A 191 23.30 8.96 -9.54
CA GLU A 191 24.10 7.91 -10.21
C GLU A 191 25.55 7.90 -9.71
N GLY A 192 26.21 9.05 -9.75
CA GLY A 192 27.62 9.16 -9.36
C GLY A 192 27.86 9.12 -7.86
N ASN A 193 26.89 9.52 -7.07
CA ASN A 193 27.08 9.70 -5.63
C ASN A 193 26.54 8.55 -4.76
N ILE A 194 25.45 7.91 -5.12
CA ILE A 194 24.79 6.88 -4.30
C ILE A 194 25.15 5.47 -4.78
N PRO A 195 25.95 4.70 -4.04
CA PRO A 195 26.28 3.32 -4.39
C PRO A 195 25.05 2.42 -4.38
N SER A 196 25.02 1.41 -5.24
CA SER A 196 23.97 0.39 -5.21
C SER A 196 24.12 -0.52 -3.99
N PRO A 197 23.14 -0.62 -3.11
CA PRO A 197 23.21 -1.55 -1.98
C PRO A 197 23.08 -3.02 -2.41
N TYR A 198 22.40 -3.28 -3.54
CA TYR A 198 22.31 -4.63 -4.12
C TYR A 198 23.65 -5.08 -4.69
N LEU A 199 24.24 -4.30 -5.60
CA LEU A 199 25.49 -4.68 -6.27
C LEU A 199 26.69 -4.76 -5.29
N ASN A 200 26.58 -4.12 -4.15
CA ASN A 200 27.55 -4.20 -3.06
C ASN A 200 27.24 -5.31 -2.04
N GLY A 201 26.19 -6.12 -2.27
CA GLY A 201 25.81 -7.23 -1.39
C GLY A 201 25.27 -6.83 -0.01
N LEU A 202 24.92 -5.56 0.21
CA LEU A 202 24.48 -5.06 1.51
C LEU A 202 23.07 -5.53 1.89
N LEU A 203 22.29 -5.96 0.91
CA LEU A 203 20.91 -6.42 1.10
C LEU A 203 20.75 -7.93 0.92
N ASP A 204 21.84 -8.69 0.82
CA ASP A 204 21.79 -10.13 0.52
C ASP A 204 21.06 -10.94 1.60
N GLU A 205 21.17 -10.56 2.86
CA GLU A 205 20.48 -11.23 3.97
C GLU A 205 18.95 -11.07 3.94
N PHE A 206 18.45 -10.11 3.16
CA PHE A 206 17.01 -9.82 3.01
C PHE A 206 16.36 -10.50 1.81
N PHE A 207 17.07 -11.36 1.07
CA PHE A 207 16.49 -12.23 0.05
C PHE A 207 15.85 -13.48 0.68
N ASP A 208 14.94 -13.26 1.61
CA ASP A 208 14.15 -14.32 2.23
C ASP A 208 12.78 -14.50 1.54
N ARG A 209 11.95 -15.41 2.08
CA ARG A 209 10.62 -15.67 1.53
C ARG A 209 9.55 -14.66 1.93
N ASN A 210 9.89 -13.69 2.77
CA ASN A 210 8.95 -12.72 3.33
C ASN A 210 9.04 -11.35 2.66
N LEU A 211 10.25 -10.95 2.23
CA LEU A 211 10.49 -9.60 1.75
C LEU A 211 10.50 -9.54 0.22
N THR A 212 9.72 -8.62 -0.30
CA THR A 212 9.69 -8.26 -1.73
C THR A 212 10.85 -7.31 -2.02
N PRO A 213 11.68 -7.57 -3.02
CA PRO A 213 12.71 -6.65 -3.45
C PRO A 213 12.11 -5.28 -3.80
N LEU A 214 12.72 -4.23 -3.26
CA LEU A 214 12.39 -2.83 -3.51
C LEU A 214 13.49 -2.20 -4.34
N LEU A 215 13.23 -1.84 -5.59
CA LEU A 215 14.14 -1.09 -6.45
C LEU A 215 13.68 0.37 -6.58
N GLN A 216 14.61 1.26 -6.82
CA GLN A 216 14.33 2.66 -7.11
C GLN A 216 14.99 3.02 -8.44
N THR A 217 14.19 3.49 -9.42
CA THR A 217 14.72 3.94 -10.71
C THR A 217 14.80 5.45 -10.79
N SER A 218 13.94 6.13 -10.03
CA SER A 218 13.91 7.60 -9.94
C SER A 218 13.59 8.08 -8.54
N ARG A 219 13.88 9.34 -8.25
CA ARG A 219 13.69 9.98 -6.96
C ARG A 219 13.06 11.36 -7.14
N GLY A 220 12.08 11.70 -6.28
CA GLY A 220 11.37 12.97 -6.28
C GLY A 220 10.01 12.92 -6.98
N CYS A 221 9.18 13.93 -6.68
CA CYS A 221 7.82 14.07 -7.22
C CYS A 221 7.57 15.55 -7.60
N PRO A 222 7.19 15.87 -8.85
CA PRO A 222 6.98 17.25 -9.25
C PRO A 222 5.64 17.83 -8.79
N TYR A 223 4.83 17.05 -8.09
CA TYR A 223 3.49 17.44 -7.63
C TYR A 223 3.52 17.90 -6.17
N SER A 224 2.54 18.74 -5.78
CA SER A 224 2.49 19.39 -4.45
C SER A 224 1.27 18.97 -3.62
N CYS A 225 0.84 17.71 -3.72
CA CYS A 225 -0.34 17.21 -3.00
C CYS A 225 -0.15 17.34 -1.49
N THR A 226 -1.08 18.05 -0.79
CA THR A 226 -0.96 18.39 0.63
C THR A 226 -1.05 17.20 1.57
N PHE A 227 -1.66 16.09 1.13
CA PHE A 227 -1.81 14.84 1.88
C PHE A 227 -0.60 13.89 1.76
N CYS A 228 0.41 14.26 0.98
CA CYS A 228 1.53 13.38 0.63
C CYS A 228 2.86 13.95 1.10
N HIS A 229 3.73 13.13 1.70
CA HIS A 229 5.07 13.53 2.10
C HIS A 229 5.90 14.09 0.94
N ASP A 230 5.78 13.45 -0.24
CA ASP A 230 6.52 13.86 -1.43
C ASP A 230 5.92 15.08 -2.14
N GLY A 231 4.81 15.61 -1.62
CA GLY A 231 4.22 16.89 -2.04
C GLY A 231 5.00 18.12 -1.56
N ALA A 232 5.95 17.94 -0.65
CA ALA A 232 6.79 19.03 -0.16
C ALA A 232 7.71 19.59 -1.25
N THR A 233 7.97 20.90 -1.22
CA THR A 233 8.88 21.58 -2.16
C THR A 233 10.27 20.95 -2.19
N TYR A 234 10.70 20.37 -1.08
CA TYR A 234 11.96 19.62 -0.97
C TYR A 234 12.04 18.51 -1.99
N SER A 235 10.97 17.71 -2.20
CA SER A 235 10.92 16.57 -3.11
C SER A 235 10.65 16.93 -4.57
N SER A 236 10.41 18.21 -4.91
CA SER A 236 9.89 18.64 -6.22
C SER A 236 10.81 18.37 -7.42
N LYS A 237 12.12 18.31 -7.22
CA LYS A 237 13.09 18.01 -8.29
C LYS A 237 13.24 16.51 -8.46
N THR A 238 13.00 16.04 -9.67
CA THR A 238 13.16 14.63 -10.04
C THR A 238 14.56 14.35 -10.59
N CYS A 239 15.12 13.20 -10.22
CA CYS A 239 16.36 12.64 -10.77
C CYS A 239 16.22 11.13 -10.93
N HIS A 240 17.09 10.50 -11.69
CA HIS A 240 17.00 9.08 -12.01
C HIS A 240 18.37 8.41 -12.06
N PHE A 241 18.38 7.10 -11.85
CA PHE A 241 19.52 6.24 -12.12
C PHE A 241 19.58 5.87 -13.60
N SER A 242 20.74 5.42 -14.08
CA SER A 242 20.90 4.95 -15.46
C SER A 242 20.16 3.62 -15.67
N VAL A 243 19.78 3.37 -16.93
CA VAL A 243 19.18 2.08 -17.34
C VAL A 243 20.15 0.93 -17.07
N GLU A 244 21.44 1.15 -17.29
CA GLU A 244 22.51 0.18 -17.09
C GLU A 244 22.60 -0.26 -15.61
N ARG A 245 22.50 0.69 -14.69
CA ARG A 245 22.48 0.39 -13.25
C ARG A 245 21.24 -0.40 -12.87
N VAL A 246 20.07 0.07 -13.27
CA VAL A 246 18.79 -0.61 -12.96
C VAL A 246 18.79 -2.03 -13.54
N LYS A 247 19.29 -2.22 -14.77
CA LYS A 247 19.46 -3.54 -15.37
C LYS A 247 20.36 -4.45 -14.54
N ALA A 248 21.51 -3.94 -14.08
CA ALA A 248 22.44 -4.72 -13.27
C ALA A 248 21.80 -5.13 -11.93
N GLU A 249 21.05 -4.21 -11.27
CA GLU A 249 20.31 -4.49 -10.05
C GLU A 249 19.20 -5.52 -10.28
N LEU A 250 18.42 -5.41 -11.36
CA LEU A 250 17.39 -6.38 -11.73
C LEU A 250 17.96 -7.79 -11.89
N GLN A 251 19.08 -7.93 -12.62
CA GLN A 251 19.77 -9.22 -12.81
C GLN A 251 20.31 -9.78 -11.50
N TYR A 252 20.87 -8.91 -10.64
CA TYR A 252 21.38 -9.30 -9.33
C TYR A 252 20.28 -9.85 -8.43
N VAL A 253 19.15 -9.14 -8.38
CA VAL A 253 17.96 -9.51 -7.59
C VAL A 253 17.32 -10.77 -8.13
N ALA A 254 17.09 -10.88 -9.45
CA ALA A 254 16.44 -12.02 -10.07
C ALA A 254 17.13 -13.36 -9.79
N GLN A 255 18.46 -13.35 -9.61
CA GLN A 255 19.26 -14.56 -9.28
C GLN A 255 19.16 -14.96 -7.80
N ARG A 256 18.61 -14.12 -6.91
CA ARG A 256 18.66 -14.30 -5.45
C ARG A 256 17.28 -14.32 -4.79
N THR A 257 16.34 -13.58 -5.33
CA THR A 257 15.01 -13.46 -4.74
C THR A 257 14.25 -14.79 -4.70
N GLN A 258 13.46 -14.98 -3.64
CA GLN A 258 12.62 -16.16 -3.44
C GLN A 258 11.11 -15.82 -3.54
N VAL A 259 10.78 -14.56 -3.85
CA VAL A 259 9.39 -14.10 -3.98
C VAL A 259 9.10 -13.66 -5.42
N PRO A 260 7.85 -13.86 -5.90
CA PRO A 260 7.49 -13.62 -7.29
C PRO A 260 7.35 -12.15 -7.67
N SER A 261 7.30 -11.25 -6.69
CA SER A 261 6.96 -9.84 -6.89
C SER A 261 8.18 -8.93 -6.85
N LEU A 262 8.06 -7.77 -7.51
CA LEU A 262 8.96 -6.63 -7.46
C LEU A 262 8.18 -5.38 -7.06
N THR A 263 8.74 -4.56 -6.18
CA THR A 263 8.23 -3.20 -5.92
C THR A 263 9.21 -2.18 -6.48
N LEU A 264 8.70 -1.17 -7.21
CA LEU A 264 9.46 0.01 -7.58
C LEU A 264 9.06 1.15 -6.64
N ALA A 265 10.05 1.73 -5.96
CA ALA A 265 9.86 2.85 -5.03
C ALA A 265 9.62 4.20 -5.73
N ASP A 266 9.47 4.18 -7.03
CA ASP A 266 9.24 5.35 -7.86
C ASP A 266 7.86 5.95 -7.57
N LEU A 267 7.83 7.27 -7.37
CA LEU A 267 6.60 8.00 -7.06
C LEU A 267 5.75 8.30 -8.31
N ASN A 268 6.35 8.20 -9.50
CA ASN A 268 5.71 8.51 -10.78
C ASN A 268 6.40 7.74 -11.91
N TRP A 269 6.44 6.40 -11.83
CA TRP A 269 7.09 5.58 -12.87
C TRP A 269 6.40 5.77 -14.23
N GLY A 270 7.18 6.02 -15.25
CA GLY A 270 6.71 6.47 -16.57
C GLY A 270 6.87 7.98 -16.79
N ILE A 271 7.38 8.74 -15.80
CA ILE A 271 7.65 10.18 -15.98
C ILE A 271 8.82 10.42 -16.94
N PHE A 272 9.85 9.58 -16.90
CA PHE A 272 11.02 9.69 -17.76
C PHE A 272 10.87 8.83 -19.03
N PRO A 273 11.38 9.29 -20.20
CA PRO A 273 11.38 8.48 -21.42
C PRO A 273 12.09 7.13 -21.27
N GLN A 274 13.15 7.07 -20.45
CA GLN A 274 13.92 5.85 -20.19
C GLN A 274 13.15 4.77 -19.41
N ASP A 275 12.03 5.11 -18.77
CA ASP A 275 11.24 4.13 -18.01
C ASP A 275 10.68 3.03 -18.92
N LEU A 276 10.42 3.35 -20.19
CA LEU A 276 10.08 2.36 -21.21
C LEU A 276 11.25 1.38 -21.47
N HIS A 277 12.49 1.86 -21.51
CA HIS A 277 13.67 1.00 -21.65
C HIS A 277 13.84 0.11 -20.40
N ILE A 278 13.57 0.66 -19.20
CA ILE A 278 13.58 -0.14 -17.96
C ILE A 278 12.51 -1.23 -18.03
N ALA A 279 11.29 -0.91 -18.51
CA ALA A 279 10.24 -1.92 -18.72
C ALA A 279 10.69 -3.04 -19.68
N GLN A 280 11.42 -2.71 -20.75
CA GLN A 280 12.00 -3.69 -21.67
C GLN A 280 13.07 -4.56 -21.00
N GLU A 281 13.92 -4.00 -20.13
CA GLU A 281 14.90 -4.79 -19.36
C GLU A 281 14.21 -5.70 -18.32
N ILE A 282 13.12 -5.24 -17.68
CA ILE A 282 12.29 -6.10 -16.82
C ILE A 282 11.70 -7.26 -17.63
N LYS A 283 11.18 -6.99 -18.85
CA LYS A 283 10.66 -8.04 -19.74
C LYS A 283 11.72 -9.09 -20.10
N LYS A 284 12.92 -8.66 -20.43
CA LYS A 284 14.05 -9.58 -20.69
C LYS A 284 14.41 -10.40 -19.46
N THR A 285 14.31 -9.78 -18.26
CA THR A 285 14.55 -10.49 -17.00
C THR A 285 13.47 -11.54 -16.74
N GLN A 286 12.20 -11.24 -17.07
CA GLN A 286 11.10 -12.22 -17.02
C GLN A 286 11.35 -13.40 -17.95
N GLU A 287 11.79 -13.14 -19.18
CA GLU A 287 12.07 -14.20 -20.18
C GLU A 287 13.25 -15.08 -19.76
N LEU A 288 14.26 -14.49 -19.11
CA LEU A 288 15.48 -15.23 -18.73
C LEU A 288 15.33 -15.96 -17.40
N HIS A 289 14.65 -15.36 -16.41
CA HIS A 289 14.60 -15.86 -15.02
C HIS A 289 13.20 -16.25 -14.56
N GLY A 290 12.13 -15.99 -15.36
CA GLY A 290 10.75 -16.17 -14.92
C GLY A 290 10.29 -15.20 -13.84
N TRP A 291 11.01 -14.08 -13.64
CA TRP A 291 10.78 -13.08 -12.58
C TRP A 291 10.97 -11.65 -13.13
N PRO A 292 10.21 -10.65 -12.62
CA PRO A 292 9.09 -10.72 -11.68
C PRO A 292 7.77 -11.13 -12.34
N LEU A 293 6.88 -11.82 -11.61
CA LEU A 293 5.53 -12.16 -12.07
C LEU A 293 4.53 -11.01 -11.83
N SER A 294 4.82 -10.12 -10.88
CA SER A 294 4.03 -8.94 -10.60
C SER A 294 4.91 -7.76 -10.19
N ILE A 295 4.49 -6.56 -10.59
CA ILE A 295 5.20 -5.31 -10.32
C ILE A 295 4.24 -4.36 -9.62
N GLN A 296 4.63 -3.87 -8.44
CA GLN A 296 3.93 -2.82 -7.71
C GLN A 296 4.69 -1.50 -7.89
N THR A 297 4.00 -0.45 -8.31
CA THR A 297 4.58 0.88 -8.50
C THR A 297 3.50 1.95 -8.59
N ALA A 298 3.82 3.18 -8.19
CA ALA A 298 3.01 4.35 -8.51
C ALA A 298 3.37 4.84 -9.92
N THR A 299 2.37 4.96 -10.79
CA THR A 299 2.59 5.40 -12.18
C THR A 299 2.39 6.90 -12.33
N ASP A 300 3.09 7.51 -13.30
CA ASP A 300 2.94 8.93 -13.60
C ASP A 300 1.52 9.32 -14.00
N LYS A 301 1.11 10.52 -13.60
CA LYS A 301 -0.24 11.03 -13.84
C LYS A 301 -0.46 11.46 -15.29
N ASN A 302 0.54 12.02 -15.95
CA ASN A 302 0.39 12.74 -17.22
C ASN A 302 0.80 11.94 -18.45
N ASN A 303 1.78 11.03 -18.37
CA ASN A 303 2.34 10.29 -19.51
C ASN A 303 1.62 8.95 -19.76
N LYS A 304 0.28 8.95 -19.85
CA LYS A 304 -0.52 7.72 -19.92
C LYS A 304 -0.23 6.86 -21.16
N GLU A 305 0.09 7.44 -22.28
CA GLU A 305 0.46 6.69 -23.49
C GLU A 305 1.72 5.84 -23.24
N ARG A 306 2.74 6.40 -22.57
CA ARG A 306 3.93 5.63 -22.18
C ARG A 306 3.61 4.51 -21.19
N ILE A 307 2.74 4.78 -20.22
CA ILE A 307 2.32 3.77 -19.23
C ILE A 307 1.59 2.61 -19.89
N VAL A 308 0.69 2.89 -20.84
CA VAL A 308 0.00 1.87 -21.63
C VAL A 308 1.00 1.06 -22.46
N GLU A 309 2.01 1.70 -23.05
CA GLU A 309 3.06 1.02 -23.80
C GLU A 309 3.92 0.12 -22.90
N MET A 310 4.31 0.61 -21.74
CA MET A 310 5.03 -0.19 -20.73
C MET A 310 4.20 -1.39 -20.29
N SER A 311 2.90 -1.21 -20.08
CA SER A 311 1.97 -2.30 -19.75
C SER A 311 1.86 -3.35 -20.87
N ARG A 312 1.87 -2.94 -22.14
CA ARG A 312 1.91 -3.90 -23.26
C ARG A 312 3.20 -4.72 -23.26
N VAL A 313 4.33 -4.09 -22.95
CA VAL A 313 5.64 -4.78 -22.85
C VAL A 313 5.63 -5.80 -21.71
N LEU A 314 5.10 -5.42 -20.54
CA LEU A 314 5.16 -6.21 -19.31
C LEU A 314 3.98 -7.20 -19.16
N GLY A 315 2.93 -7.02 -19.96
CA GLY A 315 1.73 -7.86 -19.91
C GLY A 315 1.07 -7.81 -18.53
N ASN A 316 0.56 -8.96 -18.06
CA ASN A 316 -0.17 -9.11 -16.81
C ASN A 316 0.66 -8.79 -15.53
N ALA A 317 1.96 -8.60 -15.67
CA ALA A 317 2.82 -8.29 -14.53
C ALA A 317 2.61 -6.85 -14.00
N MET A 318 2.07 -5.94 -14.82
CA MET A 318 1.85 -4.54 -14.46
C MET A 318 0.36 -4.21 -14.40
N ILE A 319 -0.07 -3.58 -13.29
CA ILE A 319 -1.42 -3.02 -13.14
C ILE A 319 -1.38 -1.54 -13.52
N ILE A 320 -2.36 -1.08 -14.30
CA ILE A 320 -2.42 0.31 -14.76
C ILE A 320 -3.21 1.15 -13.78
N GLY A 321 -2.52 2.06 -13.08
CA GLY A 321 -3.13 3.00 -12.13
C GLY A 321 -3.48 4.37 -12.73
N ALA A 322 -4.61 4.93 -12.31
CA ALA A 322 -5.00 6.31 -12.58
C ALA A 322 -5.56 6.96 -11.29
N SER A 323 -4.72 7.05 -10.25
CA SER A 323 -5.11 7.57 -8.93
C SER A 323 -5.62 9.00 -9.04
N ILE A 324 -6.94 9.21 -8.90
CA ILE A 324 -7.57 10.54 -9.01
C ILE A 324 -7.74 11.23 -7.66
N GLN A 325 -7.88 10.47 -6.58
CA GLN A 325 -8.17 10.87 -5.20
C GLN A 325 -9.58 11.51 -5.02
N SER A 326 -10.01 12.34 -5.95
CA SER A 326 -11.35 12.92 -6.11
C SER A 326 -11.56 13.33 -7.57
N SER A 327 -12.80 13.41 -8.05
CA SER A 327 -13.14 13.99 -9.36
C SER A 327 -13.63 15.46 -9.26
N ASP A 328 -13.79 16.00 -8.04
CA ASP A 328 -14.27 17.35 -7.79
C ASP A 328 -13.13 18.37 -7.84
N GLU A 329 -13.31 19.45 -8.61
CA GLU A 329 -12.28 20.48 -8.83
C GLU A 329 -11.93 21.27 -7.56
N ASP A 330 -12.93 21.57 -6.70
CA ASP A 330 -12.69 22.32 -5.46
C ASP A 330 -11.91 21.46 -4.45
N VAL A 331 -12.26 20.18 -4.32
CA VAL A 331 -11.51 19.23 -3.50
C VAL A 331 -10.05 19.12 -3.99
N LEU A 332 -9.85 18.96 -5.30
CA LEU A 332 -8.52 18.87 -5.89
C LEU A 332 -7.70 20.14 -5.69
N LYS A 333 -8.34 21.31 -5.80
CA LYS A 333 -7.72 22.61 -5.54
C LYS A 333 -7.27 22.74 -4.08
N ASN A 334 -8.12 22.34 -3.13
CA ASN A 334 -7.79 22.40 -1.70
C ASN A 334 -6.60 21.50 -1.33
N VAL A 335 -6.43 20.36 -2.02
CA VAL A 335 -5.29 19.48 -1.80
C VAL A 335 -4.13 19.70 -2.79
N LYS A 336 -4.13 20.81 -3.53
CA LYS A 336 -3.09 21.22 -4.50
C LYS A 336 -2.78 20.12 -5.53
N ARG A 337 -3.81 19.42 -6.00
CA ARG A 337 -3.68 18.31 -6.94
C ARG A 337 -4.28 18.65 -8.29
N GLN A 338 -3.60 18.21 -9.36
CA GLN A 338 -4.12 18.21 -10.71
C GLN A 338 -4.25 16.77 -11.20
N ASN A 339 -5.42 16.41 -11.69
CA ASN A 339 -5.69 15.12 -12.30
C ASN A 339 -5.55 15.17 -13.82
N ILE A 340 -5.36 14.02 -14.44
CA ILE A 340 -5.61 13.87 -15.87
C ILE A 340 -7.10 14.08 -16.17
N GLY A 341 -7.40 14.62 -17.34
CA GLY A 341 -8.79 14.81 -17.75
C GLY A 341 -9.55 13.49 -17.90
N TYR A 342 -10.85 13.52 -17.60
CA TYR A 342 -11.76 12.36 -17.69
C TYR A 342 -11.67 11.61 -19.03
N VAL A 343 -11.57 12.33 -20.15
CA VAL A 343 -11.42 11.74 -21.49
C VAL A 343 -10.16 10.87 -21.61
N ALA A 344 -9.05 11.27 -20.97
CA ALA A 344 -7.82 10.50 -20.98
C ALA A 344 -7.95 9.22 -20.12
N ILE A 345 -8.71 9.28 -19.04
CA ILE A 345 -9.01 8.08 -18.21
C ILE A 345 -9.85 7.08 -19.02
N VAL A 346 -10.92 7.54 -19.68
CA VAL A 346 -11.76 6.70 -20.55
C VAL A 346 -10.94 6.06 -21.68
N LYS A 347 -10.06 6.84 -22.34
CA LYS A 347 -9.15 6.33 -23.37
C LYS A 347 -8.23 5.24 -22.81
N MET A 348 -7.62 5.48 -21.66
CA MET A 348 -6.75 4.53 -20.98
C MET A 348 -7.49 3.24 -20.62
N ALA A 349 -8.68 3.34 -20.02
CA ALA A 349 -9.49 2.17 -19.66
C ALA A 349 -9.87 1.33 -20.89
N LYS A 350 -10.24 1.99 -21.99
CA LYS A 350 -10.54 1.34 -23.28
C LYS A 350 -9.31 0.64 -23.90
N GLU A 351 -8.15 1.29 -23.88
CA GLU A 351 -6.93 0.70 -24.42
C GLU A 351 -6.45 -0.49 -23.56
N SER A 352 -6.65 -0.41 -22.26
CA SER A 352 -6.32 -1.49 -21.31
C SER A 352 -7.26 -2.69 -21.43
N SER A 353 -8.52 -2.49 -21.82
CA SER A 353 -9.47 -3.59 -22.04
C SER A 353 -9.06 -4.52 -23.20
N ASN A 354 -8.23 -4.03 -24.11
CA ASN A 354 -7.61 -4.82 -25.18
C ASN A 354 -6.35 -5.57 -24.71
N THR A 355 -5.92 -5.36 -23.49
CA THR A 355 -4.84 -6.09 -22.81
C THR A 355 -5.46 -6.88 -21.65
N GLU A 356 -4.77 -7.88 -21.15
CA GLU A 356 -5.23 -8.61 -19.96
C GLU A 356 -4.96 -7.85 -18.64
N SER A 357 -4.50 -6.59 -18.72
CA SER A 357 -4.13 -5.76 -17.58
C SER A 357 -5.35 -5.19 -16.88
N VAL A 358 -5.39 -5.28 -15.56
CA VAL A 358 -6.43 -4.68 -14.71
C VAL A 358 -6.16 -3.19 -14.55
N THR A 359 -7.21 -2.37 -14.66
CA THR A 359 -7.15 -0.93 -14.36
C THR A 359 -7.64 -0.65 -12.96
N PHE A 360 -6.96 0.25 -12.25
CA PHE A 360 -7.42 0.71 -10.95
C PHE A 360 -7.32 2.23 -10.78
N THR A 361 -8.10 2.75 -9.85
CA THR A 361 -7.96 4.12 -9.33
C THR A 361 -7.96 4.12 -7.82
N GLU A 362 -7.55 5.23 -7.25
CA GLU A 362 -7.57 5.49 -5.81
C GLU A 362 -8.40 6.73 -5.54
N ILE A 363 -9.27 6.65 -4.53
CA ILE A 363 -10.11 7.75 -4.04
C ILE A 363 -9.89 7.86 -2.53
N ILE A 364 -9.72 9.07 -2.03
CA ILE A 364 -9.56 9.35 -0.60
C ILE A 364 -10.82 10.03 -0.08
N LEU A 365 -11.47 9.40 0.87
CA LEU A 365 -12.66 9.90 1.56
C LEU A 365 -12.28 11.03 2.54
N CYS A 366 -13.14 12.04 2.60
CA CYS A 366 -13.08 13.13 3.57
C CYS A 366 -11.89 14.09 3.37
N LEU A 367 -11.42 14.24 2.13
CA LEU A 367 -10.48 15.32 1.78
C LEU A 367 -11.11 16.71 2.02
N PRO A 368 -10.29 17.78 2.21
CA PRO A 368 -10.77 19.15 2.35
C PRO A 368 -11.77 19.59 1.26
N GLY A 369 -12.97 19.95 1.65
CA GLY A 369 -14.04 20.36 0.73
C GLY A 369 -14.84 19.21 0.10
N ASP A 370 -14.57 17.97 0.50
CA ASP A 370 -15.35 16.79 0.08
C ASP A 370 -16.71 16.77 0.76
N THR A 371 -17.70 16.16 0.09
CA THR A 371 -19.04 15.85 0.62
C THR A 371 -19.42 14.43 0.24
N LYS A 372 -20.46 13.90 0.87
CA LYS A 372 -20.99 12.57 0.51
C LYS A 372 -21.30 12.47 -0.98
N GLU A 373 -21.96 13.48 -1.54
CA GLU A 373 -22.35 13.51 -2.96
C GLU A 373 -21.12 13.54 -3.88
N LYS A 374 -20.10 14.35 -3.54
CA LYS A 374 -18.85 14.44 -4.31
C LYS A 374 -18.08 13.14 -4.28
N HIS A 375 -17.98 12.50 -3.10
CA HIS A 375 -17.33 11.21 -2.94
C HIS A 375 -18.00 10.12 -3.79
N MET A 376 -19.34 9.97 -3.66
CA MET A 376 -20.09 8.99 -4.45
C MET A 376 -19.98 9.28 -5.95
N LYS A 377 -20.05 10.57 -6.34
CA LYS A 377 -19.88 10.98 -7.72
C LYS A 377 -18.52 10.59 -8.28
N ALA A 378 -17.44 10.78 -7.52
CA ALA A 378 -16.10 10.39 -7.94
C ALA A 378 -16.02 8.88 -8.24
N VAL A 379 -16.67 8.05 -7.42
CA VAL A 379 -16.80 6.61 -7.66
C VAL A 379 -17.57 6.33 -8.94
N PHE A 380 -18.76 6.94 -9.12
CA PHE A 380 -19.59 6.73 -10.31
C PHE A 380 -18.89 7.18 -11.60
N ASP A 381 -18.19 8.32 -11.57
CA ASP A 381 -17.40 8.81 -12.70
C ASP A 381 -16.34 7.76 -13.14
N MET A 382 -15.69 7.09 -12.19
CA MET A 382 -14.68 6.07 -12.51
C MET A 382 -15.29 4.76 -13.00
N LEU A 383 -16.42 4.34 -12.45
CA LEU A 383 -17.16 3.17 -12.95
C LEU A 383 -17.59 3.38 -14.40
N ASP A 384 -18.12 4.57 -14.72
CA ASP A 384 -18.59 4.92 -16.08
C ASP A 384 -17.43 5.17 -17.04
N ALA A 385 -16.25 5.54 -16.54
CA ALA A 385 -15.02 5.59 -17.33
C ALA A 385 -14.48 4.18 -17.68
N GLY A 386 -15.00 3.11 -17.07
CA GLY A 386 -14.59 1.73 -17.32
C GLY A 386 -13.43 1.24 -16.44
N ILE A 387 -13.11 1.95 -15.36
CA ILE A 387 -12.13 1.48 -14.38
C ILE A 387 -12.68 0.25 -13.66
N GLN A 388 -11.83 -0.79 -13.52
CA GLN A 388 -12.26 -2.09 -13.00
C GLN A 388 -12.26 -2.13 -11.46
N ASP A 389 -11.15 -1.70 -10.83
CA ASP A 389 -11.04 -1.68 -9.37
C ASP A 389 -10.86 -0.25 -8.84
N ILE A 390 -11.59 0.09 -7.79
CA ILE A 390 -11.50 1.40 -7.12
C ILE A 390 -11.04 1.17 -5.68
N ASN A 391 -9.82 1.59 -5.39
CA ASN A 391 -9.26 1.53 -4.05
C ASN A 391 -9.74 2.74 -3.23
N LEU A 392 -10.39 2.45 -2.12
CA LEU A 392 -11.00 3.45 -1.25
C LEU A 392 -10.15 3.63 0.01
N TYR A 393 -9.61 4.83 0.18
CA TYR A 393 -8.79 5.20 1.32
C TYR A 393 -9.51 6.22 2.19
N GLN A 394 -9.22 6.21 3.46
CA GLN A 394 -9.60 7.25 4.40
C GLN A 394 -8.49 8.30 4.46
N TYR A 395 -8.84 9.56 4.68
CA TYR A 395 -7.83 10.60 4.84
C TYR A 395 -7.11 10.43 6.19
N ILE A 396 -5.88 9.94 6.14
CA ILE A 396 -5.00 9.77 7.30
C ILE A 396 -4.10 11.01 7.37
N LEU A 397 -4.01 11.62 8.55
CA LEU A 397 -3.10 12.74 8.79
C LEU A 397 -1.69 12.19 9.04
N LEU A 398 -0.89 12.20 7.99
CA LEU A 398 0.51 11.78 8.05
C LEU A 398 1.36 12.93 8.61
N PRO A 399 2.10 12.74 9.72
CA PRO A 399 3.12 13.69 10.13
C PRO A 399 4.06 14.01 8.96
N GLY A 400 4.58 15.22 8.87
CA GLY A 400 5.43 15.60 7.74
C GLY A 400 4.68 15.97 6.44
N THR A 401 3.34 16.11 6.48
CA THR A 401 2.55 16.60 5.36
C THR A 401 1.92 17.95 5.67
N GLU A 402 1.70 18.78 4.63
CA GLU A 402 1.01 20.08 4.79
C GLU A 402 -0.41 19.87 5.35
N GLY A 403 -1.10 18.80 4.93
CA GLY A 403 -2.45 18.48 5.39
C GLY A 403 -2.55 18.20 6.89
N ALA A 404 -1.47 17.75 7.54
CA ALA A 404 -1.46 17.48 8.97
C ALA A 404 -1.15 18.68 9.86
N THR A 405 -0.75 19.82 9.28
CA THR A 405 -0.39 21.03 10.04
C THR A 405 -1.55 21.62 10.84
N SER A 406 -1.23 22.30 11.93
CA SER A 406 -2.21 23.01 12.75
C SER A 406 -3.02 24.06 11.96
N GLU A 407 -2.43 24.64 10.92
CA GLU A 407 -3.10 25.58 10.01
C GLU A 407 -4.18 24.87 9.18
N SER A 408 -3.84 23.75 8.52
CA SER A 408 -4.78 22.97 7.73
C SER A 408 -5.93 22.42 8.58
N ARG A 409 -5.64 21.94 9.79
CA ARG A 409 -6.65 21.44 10.74
C ARG A 409 -7.69 22.50 11.09
N LYS A 410 -7.26 23.74 11.34
CA LYS A 410 -8.15 24.88 11.65
C LYS A 410 -8.91 25.34 10.42
N LEU A 411 -8.25 25.44 9.27
CA LEU A 411 -8.84 25.94 8.02
C LEU A 411 -10.00 25.06 7.56
N PHE A 412 -9.86 23.75 7.67
CA PHE A 412 -10.86 22.79 7.20
C PHE A 412 -11.69 22.19 8.32
N GLU A 413 -11.50 22.61 9.57
CA GLU A 413 -12.25 22.18 10.74
C GLU A 413 -12.26 20.62 10.88
N TYR A 414 -11.08 19.99 10.79
CA TYR A 414 -11.00 18.54 10.85
C TYR A 414 -11.52 17.99 12.16
N GLN A 415 -12.41 17.01 12.06
CA GLN A 415 -12.79 16.11 13.13
C GLN A 415 -11.99 14.84 12.97
N THR A 416 -11.18 14.50 13.97
CA THR A 416 -10.26 13.36 13.87
C THR A 416 -10.54 12.31 14.92
N ALA A 417 -10.18 11.07 14.61
CA ALA A 417 -10.22 9.94 15.52
C ALA A 417 -8.95 9.10 15.39
N TYR A 418 -8.65 8.33 16.42
CA TYR A 418 -7.44 7.52 16.52
C TYR A 418 -7.79 6.04 16.48
N ARG A 419 -6.97 5.26 15.75
CA ARG A 419 -7.10 3.80 15.75
C ARG A 419 -5.74 3.12 15.59
N VAL A 420 -5.69 1.85 15.98
CA VAL A 420 -4.52 0.99 15.75
C VAL A 420 -4.33 0.76 14.27
N ILE A 421 -3.11 0.89 13.78
CA ILE A 421 -2.75 0.52 12.41
C ILE A 421 -2.87 -1.01 12.28
N PRO A 422 -3.67 -1.52 11.33
CA PRO A 422 -3.88 -2.95 11.19
C PRO A 422 -2.56 -3.72 11.08
N ARG A 423 -2.38 -4.74 11.94
CA ARG A 423 -1.20 -5.61 12.06
C ARG A 423 0.07 -4.96 12.60
N CYS A 424 0.08 -3.64 12.85
CA CYS A 424 1.24 -2.93 13.39
C CYS A 424 1.18 -2.86 14.93
N PHE A 425 1.14 -4.01 15.58
CA PHE A 425 1.18 -4.18 17.03
C PHE A 425 1.82 -5.52 17.39
N GLY A 426 2.23 -5.67 18.64
CA GLY A 426 2.80 -6.92 19.13
C GLY A 426 3.41 -6.81 20.51
N VAL A 427 3.78 -7.96 21.10
CA VAL A 427 4.62 -8.06 22.29
C VAL A 427 6.00 -8.53 21.85
N TYR A 428 7.00 -7.75 22.21
CA TYR A 428 8.39 -7.99 21.81
C TYR A 428 9.29 -8.12 23.02
N ASP A 429 10.14 -9.17 23.03
CA ASP A 429 11.28 -9.20 23.95
C ASP A 429 12.34 -8.22 23.46
N ILE A 430 12.51 -7.13 24.17
CA ILE A 430 13.53 -6.11 23.89
C ILE A 430 14.53 -6.08 25.04
N LEU A 431 15.71 -6.66 24.79
CA LEU A 431 16.78 -6.73 25.77
C LEU A 431 16.32 -7.29 27.14
N GLY A 432 15.60 -8.41 27.08
CA GLY A 432 15.13 -9.15 28.26
C GLY A 432 13.89 -8.58 28.95
N LYS A 433 13.19 -7.63 28.32
CA LYS A 433 11.92 -7.08 28.81
C LYS A 433 10.86 -7.25 27.74
N GLU A 434 9.73 -7.87 28.10
CA GLU A 434 8.55 -7.91 27.23
C GLU A 434 7.87 -6.54 27.21
N ILE A 435 7.73 -5.98 26.00
CA ILE A 435 7.14 -4.68 25.78
C ILE A 435 6.02 -4.82 24.74
N MET A 436 4.82 -4.37 25.15
CA MET A 436 3.69 -4.22 24.26
C MET A 436 3.86 -2.93 23.44
N VAL A 437 3.80 -3.07 22.13
CA VAL A 437 3.93 -1.97 21.17
C VAL A 437 2.72 -1.94 20.25
N THR A 438 2.23 -0.75 19.95
CA THR A 438 1.06 -0.56 19.07
C THR A 438 1.19 0.75 18.33
N GLU A 439 1.25 0.67 17.01
CA GLU A 439 1.24 1.86 16.14
C GLU A 439 -0.18 2.39 16.02
N ILE A 440 -0.33 3.69 16.18
CA ILE A 440 -1.61 4.39 16.16
C ILE A 440 -1.54 5.50 15.13
N HIS A 441 -2.56 5.57 14.26
CA HIS A 441 -2.70 6.67 13.32
C HIS A 441 -3.96 7.50 13.59
N GLU A 442 -3.91 8.73 13.12
CA GLU A 442 -4.99 9.71 13.17
C GLU A 442 -5.71 9.77 11.83
N VAL A 443 -7.04 9.67 11.84
CA VAL A 443 -7.90 9.65 10.66
C VAL A 443 -8.86 10.82 10.71
N VAL A 444 -9.05 11.53 9.61
CA VAL A 444 -10.10 12.54 9.47
C VAL A 444 -11.43 11.82 9.26
N VAL A 445 -12.33 11.96 10.20
CA VAL A 445 -13.67 11.34 10.22
C VAL A 445 -14.80 12.36 10.02
N GLY A 446 -14.44 13.60 9.73
CA GLY A 446 -15.32 14.70 9.39
C GLY A 446 -14.55 15.99 9.15
N ASN A 447 -15.16 16.96 8.47
CA ASN A 447 -14.60 18.29 8.24
C ASN A 447 -15.73 19.30 8.03
N SER A 448 -15.42 20.57 7.73
CA SER A 448 -16.40 21.65 7.53
C SER A 448 -17.47 21.36 6.47
N THR A 449 -17.26 20.42 5.56
CA THR A 449 -18.17 20.08 4.46
C THR A 449 -18.73 18.66 4.51
N MET A 450 -18.14 17.79 5.34
CA MET A 450 -18.56 16.39 5.52
C MET A 450 -18.74 16.11 7.01
N PRO A 451 -19.96 16.16 7.54
CA PRO A 451 -20.27 15.73 8.90
C PRO A 451 -19.92 14.24 9.12
N HIS A 452 -19.65 13.86 10.37
CA HIS A 452 -19.26 12.48 10.71
C HIS A 452 -20.30 11.42 10.26
N GLU A 453 -21.62 11.74 10.31
CA GLU A 453 -22.65 10.82 9.84
C GLU A 453 -22.54 10.57 8.32
N ASP A 454 -22.28 11.63 7.53
CA ASP A 454 -22.05 11.50 6.08
C ASP A 454 -20.77 10.71 5.76
N TYR A 455 -19.73 10.85 6.62
CA TYR A 455 -18.53 10.02 6.52
C TYR A 455 -18.87 8.53 6.72
N LEU A 456 -19.66 8.18 7.73
CA LEU A 456 -20.08 6.79 7.97
C LEU A 456 -20.96 6.25 6.82
N GLU A 457 -21.85 7.07 6.25
CA GLU A 457 -22.62 6.69 5.06
C GLU A 457 -21.71 6.44 3.85
N CYS A 458 -20.65 7.25 3.65
CA CYS A 458 -19.65 6.99 2.62
C CYS A 458 -18.93 5.67 2.88
N ARG A 459 -18.60 5.35 4.14
CA ARG A 459 -17.97 4.04 4.48
C ARG A 459 -18.90 2.87 4.17
N ARG A 460 -20.22 3.00 4.41
CA ARG A 460 -21.21 1.99 3.98
C ARG A 460 -21.25 1.85 2.46
N PHE A 461 -21.16 2.97 1.72
CA PHE A 461 -21.07 2.96 0.27
C PHE A 461 -19.76 2.32 -0.23
N ASP A 462 -18.64 2.57 0.44
CA ASP A 462 -17.36 1.93 0.14
C ASP A 462 -17.45 0.39 0.28
N LEU A 463 -18.19 -0.10 1.29
CA LEU A 463 -18.47 -1.54 1.41
C LEU A 463 -19.28 -2.05 0.22
N THR A 464 -20.30 -1.31 -0.22
CA THR A 464 -21.08 -1.67 -1.42
C THR A 464 -20.17 -1.83 -2.64
N LEU A 465 -19.29 -0.85 -2.89
CA LEU A 465 -18.34 -0.91 -4.00
C LEU A 465 -17.41 -2.11 -3.88
N MET A 466 -16.90 -2.38 -2.68
CA MET A 466 -16.02 -3.50 -2.41
C MET A 466 -16.69 -4.85 -2.63
N LEU A 467 -17.98 -4.98 -2.31
CA LEU A 467 -18.77 -6.20 -2.48
C LEU A 467 -19.19 -6.43 -3.92
N PHE A 468 -19.73 -5.39 -4.58
CA PHE A 468 -20.44 -5.52 -5.85
C PHE A 468 -19.61 -5.11 -7.07
N ASN A 469 -18.46 -4.48 -6.91
CA ASN A 469 -17.60 -4.10 -8.02
C ASN A 469 -16.19 -4.71 -7.94
N ASN A 470 -15.47 -4.46 -6.83
CA ASN A 470 -14.06 -4.77 -6.73
C ASN A 470 -13.77 -6.27 -6.65
N GLY A 471 -12.65 -6.69 -7.26
CA GLY A 471 -12.23 -8.08 -7.27
C GLY A 471 -12.98 -8.96 -8.28
N GLN A 472 -13.75 -8.33 -9.18
CA GLN A 472 -14.38 -8.98 -10.35
C GLN A 472 -15.37 -10.11 -9.99
N ILE A 473 -16.05 -10.00 -8.84
CA ILE A 473 -17.03 -11.03 -8.41
C ILE A 473 -18.23 -11.06 -9.34
N LEU A 474 -18.69 -9.92 -9.84
CA LEU A 474 -19.84 -9.77 -10.74
C LEU A 474 -19.44 -9.39 -12.18
N ASP A 475 -18.20 -9.65 -12.59
CA ASP A 475 -17.68 -9.20 -13.88
C ASP A 475 -18.48 -9.78 -15.06
N GLU A 476 -18.89 -11.06 -14.99
CA GLU A 476 -19.74 -11.70 -15.98
C GLU A 476 -21.09 -11.00 -16.13
N LEU A 477 -21.69 -10.59 -15.02
CA LEU A 477 -22.95 -9.86 -15.02
C LEU A 477 -22.78 -8.47 -15.68
N TYR A 478 -21.76 -7.71 -15.26
CA TYR A 478 -21.54 -6.35 -15.79
C TYR A 478 -21.17 -6.35 -17.28
N ARG A 479 -20.34 -7.28 -17.73
CA ARG A 479 -19.98 -7.40 -19.14
C ARG A 479 -21.20 -7.78 -19.99
N SER A 480 -22.06 -8.67 -19.51
CA SER A 480 -23.25 -9.07 -20.24
C SER A 480 -24.27 -7.91 -20.36
N ILE A 481 -24.57 -7.22 -19.25
CA ILE A 481 -25.57 -6.13 -19.28
C ILE A 481 -25.08 -4.88 -20.01
N ALA A 482 -23.78 -4.73 -20.21
CA ALA A 482 -23.21 -3.67 -21.02
C ALA A 482 -23.72 -3.72 -22.47
N HIS A 483 -23.99 -4.90 -23.03
CA HIS A 483 -24.61 -5.07 -24.36
C HIS A 483 -26.03 -4.51 -24.43
N LEU A 484 -26.69 -4.34 -23.27
CA LEU A 484 -28.03 -3.75 -23.15
C LEU A 484 -27.98 -2.25 -22.82
N GLY A 485 -26.79 -1.64 -22.84
CA GLY A 485 -26.61 -0.22 -22.53
C GLY A 485 -26.92 0.12 -21.06
N ILE A 486 -26.65 -0.80 -20.14
CA ILE A 486 -26.78 -0.57 -18.69
C ILE A 486 -25.41 -0.20 -18.12
N ASN A 487 -25.33 0.98 -17.52
CA ASN A 487 -24.12 1.46 -16.86
C ASN A 487 -23.91 0.77 -15.52
N ARG A 488 -22.65 0.49 -15.19
CA ARG A 488 -22.27 -0.12 -13.91
C ARG A 488 -22.62 0.78 -12.72
N SER A 489 -22.43 2.11 -12.85
CA SER A 489 -22.80 3.09 -11.83
C SER A 489 -24.30 3.04 -11.44
N ALA A 490 -25.18 2.86 -12.43
CA ALA A 490 -26.63 2.76 -12.18
C ALA A 490 -26.98 1.51 -11.35
N VAL A 491 -26.29 0.38 -11.63
CA VAL A 491 -26.48 -0.86 -10.85
C VAL A 491 -25.97 -0.66 -9.43
N ILE A 492 -24.77 -0.10 -9.25
CA ILE A 492 -24.16 0.14 -7.93
C ILE A 492 -25.02 1.07 -7.09
N ALA A 493 -25.56 2.15 -7.66
CA ALA A 493 -26.46 3.06 -6.95
C ALA A 493 -27.72 2.34 -6.43
N MET A 494 -28.35 1.54 -7.27
CA MET A 494 -29.57 0.79 -6.91
C MET A 494 -29.25 -0.32 -5.89
N VAL A 495 -28.15 -1.02 -6.07
CA VAL A 495 -27.70 -2.05 -5.15
C VAL A 495 -27.40 -1.48 -3.77
N HIS A 496 -26.72 -0.32 -3.69
CA HIS A 496 -26.46 0.32 -2.40
C HIS A 496 -27.74 0.60 -1.63
N GLN A 497 -28.72 1.22 -2.31
CA GLN A 497 -30.02 1.53 -1.72
C GLN A 497 -30.77 0.26 -1.26
N ARG A 498 -30.71 -0.84 -2.05
CA ARG A 498 -31.38 -2.11 -1.72
C ARG A 498 -30.66 -2.88 -0.63
N ALA A 499 -29.34 -3.01 -0.71
CA ALA A 499 -28.55 -3.80 0.23
C ALA A 499 -28.54 -3.20 1.65
N THR A 500 -28.69 -1.87 1.76
CA THR A 500 -28.74 -1.15 3.05
C THR A 500 -30.17 -1.00 3.60
N ALA A 501 -31.21 -1.44 2.88
CA ALA A 501 -32.58 -1.42 3.36
C ALA A 501 -32.83 -2.47 4.44
N VAL A 502 -33.70 -2.16 5.41
CA VAL A 502 -33.95 -2.99 6.61
C VAL A 502 -34.47 -4.40 6.27
N ASP A 503 -35.14 -4.56 5.15
CA ASP A 503 -35.67 -5.82 4.63
C ASP A 503 -34.69 -6.60 3.74
N SER A 504 -33.46 -6.12 3.60
CA SER A 504 -32.41 -6.80 2.83
C SER A 504 -31.78 -7.95 3.59
N ASP A 505 -31.50 -9.06 2.89
CA ASP A 505 -30.71 -10.18 3.41
C ASP A 505 -29.24 -9.82 3.75
N LEU A 506 -28.80 -8.62 3.38
CA LEU A 506 -27.45 -8.09 3.65
C LEU A 506 -27.47 -6.99 4.72
N TYR A 507 -28.63 -6.57 5.21
CA TYR A 507 -28.77 -5.46 6.16
C TYR A 507 -27.93 -5.68 7.43
N ASP A 508 -27.99 -6.88 7.99
CA ASP A 508 -27.20 -7.26 9.18
C ASP A 508 -25.68 -7.10 8.97
N VAL A 509 -25.19 -7.34 7.76
CA VAL A 509 -23.78 -7.16 7.40
C VAL A 509 -23.41 -5.68 7.39
N TYR A 510 -24.26 -4.83 6.84
CA TYR A 510 -24.00 -3.37 6.77
C TYR A 510 -24.04 -2.72 8.16
N GLU A 511 -24.97 -3.14 9.03
CA GLU A 511 -25.01 -2.63 10.40
C GLU A 511 -23.81 -3.13 11.20
N ALA A 512 -23.48 -4.41 11.12
CA ALA A 512 -22.32 -4.94 11.81
C ALA A 512 -21.00 -4.32 11.30
N TYR A 513 -20.91 -3.99 10.01
CA TYR A 513 -19.77 -3.23 9.46
C TYR A 513 -19.69 -1.81 10.04
N ARG A 514 -20.84 -1.11 10.13
CA ARG A 514 -20.90 0.24 10.71
C ARG A 514 -20.46 0.22 12.18
N GLU A 515 -20.97 -0.71 12.97
CA GLU A 515 -20.58 -0.88 14.37
C GLU A 515 -19.09 -1.21 14.52
N ASP A 516 -18.55 -2.08 13.66
CA ASP A 516 -17.13 -2.44 13.63
C ASP A 516 -16.26 -1.22 13.27
N GLU A 517 -16.66 -0.39 12.29
CA GLU A 517 -15.95 0.83 11.91
C GLU A 517 -15.94 1.85 13.06
N GLU A 518 -17.10 2.16 13.66
CA GLU A 518 -17.22 3.11 14.78
C GLU A 518 -16.46 2.65 16.01
N SER A 519 -16.55 1.36 16.38
CA SER A 519 -15.91 0.80 17.56
C SER A 519 -14.38 0.78 17.51
N ASN A 520 -13.78 0.96 16.32
CA ASN A 520 -12.33 1.04 16.15
C ASN A 520 -11.77 2.48 16.24
N PHE A 521 -12.64 3.49 16.40
CA PHE A 521 -12.24 4.88 16.58
C PHE A 521 -12.27 5.32 18.04
N TRP A 522 -11.28 6.12 18.42
CA TRP A 522 -11.09 6.67 19.75
C TRP A 522 -10.92 8.19 19.64
N ALA A 523 -11.46 8.93 20.62
CA ALA A 523 -11.39 10.39 20.62
C ALA A 523 -9.97 10.90 20.83
N SER A 524 -9.09 10.12 21.47
CA SER A 524 -7.69 10.49 21.66
C SER A 524 -6.76 9.27 21.66
N LYS A 525 -5.47 9.51 21.28
CA LYS A 525 -4.40 8.50 21.40
C LYS A 525 -4.28 7.96 22.83
N ASN A 526 -4.46 8.83 23.83
CA ASN A 526 -4.34 8.44 25.24
C ASN A 526 -5.47 7.50 25.71
N GLU A 527 -6.71 7.73 25.29
CA GLU A 527 -7.83 6.82 25.58
C GLU A 527 -7.60 5.44 24.94
N LEU A 528 -7.16 5.40 23.68
CA LEU A 528 -6.83 4.15 23.02
C LEU A 528 -5.69 3.41 23.73
N ILE A 529 -4.62 4.09 24.13
CA ILE A 529 -3.51 3.50 24.89
C ILE A 529 -4.00 2.98 26.26
N HIS A 530 -4.89 3.72 26.93
CA HIS A 530 -5.47 3.28 28.19
C HIS A 530 -6.29 1.99 28.00
N PHE A 531 -7.16 1.95 27.01
CA PHE A 531 -7.93 0.75 26.66
C PHE A 531 -7.02 -0.46 26.36
N LEU A 532 -5.98 -0.27 25.55
CA LEU A 532 -5.04 -1.34 25.20
C LEU A 532 -4.31 -1.92 26.41
N ARG A 533 -4.01 -1.09 27.42
CA ARG A 533 -3.28 -1.51 28.62
C ARG A 533 -4.18 -2.12 29.70
N HIS A 534 -5.47 -1.88 29.62
CA HIS A 534 -6.45 -2.27 30.63
C HIS A 534 -7.62 -3.00 29.96
N GLU A 535 -8.53 -3.57 30.74
CA GLU A 535 -9.80 -4.13 30.27
C GLU A 535 -9.71 -5.29 29.26
N GLY A 536 -8.53 -5.95 29.14
CA GLY A 536 -8.32 -6.99 28.12
C GLY A 536 -8.34 -6.45 26.69
N GLY A 537 -8.19 -5.11 26.52
CA GLY A 537 -8.26 -4.45 25.23
C GLY A 537 -7.23 -4.99 24.23
N TYR A 538 -6.01 -5.24 24.70
CA TYR A 538 -4.97 -5.79 23.84
C TYR A 538 -5.28 -7.21 23.36
N ASP A 539 -5.92 -8.04 24.19
CA ASP A 539 -6.29 -9.42 23.83
C ASP A 539 -7.25 -9.47 22.64
N LEU A 540 -8.12 -8.46 22.48
CA LEU A 540 -9.02 -8.33 21.33
C LEU A 540 -8.26 -8.10 20.00
N TYR A 541 -7.11 -7.44 20.06
CA TYR A 541 -6.24 -7.29 18.89
C TYR A 541 -5.44 -8.56 18.61
N VAL A 542 -4.96 -9.23 19.64
CA VAL A 542 -4.23 -10.51 19.53
C VAL A 542 -5.16 -11.61 19.01
N SER A 543 -6.40 -11.70 19.50
CA SER A 543 -7.40 -12.65 19.00
C SER A 543 -7.86 -12.32 17.57
N GLY A 544 -7.61 -11.09 17.09
CA GLY A 544 -8.06 -10.58 15.81
C GLY A 544 -9.55 -10.21 15.78
N ASP A 545 -10.17 -10.01 16.96
CA ASP A 545 -11.52 -9.47 17.06
C ASP A 545 -11.53 -7.96 16.80
N ARG A 546 -10.38 -7.29 17.02
CA ARG A 546 -10.12 -5.90 16.63
C ARG A 546 -8.81 -5.78 15.82
N GLY A 547 -8.52 -4.60 15.26
CA GLY A 547 -7.28 -4.29 14.54
C GLY A 547 -7.17 -4.94 13.15
N ARG A 548 -8.26 -5.47 12.62
CA ARG A 548 -8.36 -5.97 11.24
C ARG A 548 -8.70 -4.84 10.27
N ASN A 549 -8.44 -5.05 8.99
CA ASN A 549 -9.00 -4.18 7.95
C ASN A 549 -10.47 -4.54 7.75
N GLN A 550 -11.38 -3.73 8.30
CA GLN A 550 -12.83 -3.98 8.33
C GLN A 550 -13.38 -4.20 6.91
N LEU A 551 -13.03 -3.34 5.96
CA LEU A 551 -13.56 -3.39 4.60
C LEU A 551 -13.23 -4.73 3.92
N HIS A 552 -11.99 -5.20 4.04
CA HIS A 552 -11.57 -6.48 3.48
C HIS A 552 -12.14 -7.69 4.25
N TYR A 553 -12.28 -7.59 5.54
CA TYR A 553 -12.88 -8.64 6.35
C TYR A 553 -14.35 -8.85 5.97
N TRP A 554 -15.15 -7.78 5.98
CA TRP A 554 -16.59 -7.87 5.67
C TRP A 554 -16.84 -8.23 4.20
N LYS A 555 -15.96 -7.80 3.28
CA LYS A 555 -15.95 -8.33 1.92
C LYS A 555 -15.85 -9.85 1.91
N SER A 556 -14.92 -10.42 2.67
CA SER A 556 -14.71 -11.87 2.70
C SER A 556 -15.87 -12.60 3.35
N VAL A 557 -16.46 -12.03 4.43
CA VAL A 557 -17.68 -12.58 5.04
C VAL A 557 -18.78 -12.74 3.98
N VAL A 558 -19.06 -11.71 3.18
CA VAL A 558 -20.13 -11.76 2.19
C VAL A 558 -19.78 -12.71 1.04
N ILE A 559 -18.60 -12.58 0.45
CA ILE A 559 -18.21 -13.37 -0.73
C ILE A 559 -18.17 -14.87 -0.40
N PHE A 560 -17.67 -15.26 0.76
CA PHE A 560 -17.44 -16.67 1.09
C PHE A 560 -18.57 -17.30 1.92
N SER A 561 -19.49 -16.51 2.48
CA SER A 561 -20.62 -17.08 3.25
C SER A 561 -22.01 -16.57 2.84
N ARG A 562 -22.12 -15.50 2.04
CA ARG A 562 -23.37 -14.86 1.62
C ARG A 562 -23.43 -14.57 0.10
N LEU A 563 -22.66 -15.31 -0.72
CA LEU A 563 -22.57 -15.06 -2.17
C LEU A 563 -23.94 -15.13 -2.85
N ALA A 564 -24.82 -16.02 -2.40
CA ALA A 564 -26.18 -16.13 -2.94
C ALA A 564 -26.98 -14.86 -2.72
N SER A 565 -27.00 -14.31 -1.48
CA SER A 565 -27.70 -13.06 -1.15
C SER A 565 -27.13 -11.87 -1.93
N LEU A 566 -25.80 -11.85 -2.13
CA LEU A 566 -25.13 -10.82 -2.94
C LEU A 566 -25.60 -10.87 -4.40
N LEU A 567 -25.64 -12.06 -5.00
CA LEU A 567 -26.09 -12.26 -6.38
C LEU A 567 -27.57 -11.92 -6.53
N ASP A 568 -28.42 -12.37 -5.61
CA ASP A 568 -29.86 -12.09 -5.65
C ASP A 568 -30.14 -10.58 -5.57
N CYS A 569 -29.43 -9.85 -4.71
CA CYS A 569 -29.51 -8.41 -4.63
C CYS A 569 -29.13 -7.75 -5.97
N ALA A 570 -27.96 -8.10 -6.53
CA ALA A 570 -27.47 -7.53 -7.78
C ALA A 570 -28.38 -7.82 -8.97
N VAL A 571 -28.76 -9.09 -9.14
CA VAL A 571 -29.59 -9.54 -10.26
C VAL A 571 -31.01 -8.97 -10.18
N SER A 572 -31.57 -8.86 -8.97
CA SER A 572 -32.85 -8.19 -8.75
C SER A 572 -32.82 -6.73 -9.16
N CYS A 573 -31.76 -6.00 -8.81
CA CYS A 573 -31.56 -4.60 -9.26
C CYS A 573 -31.43 -4.52 -10.80
N VAL A 574 -30.67 -5.42 -11.42
CA VAL A 574 -30.55 -5.47 -12.89
C VAL A 574 -31.90 -5.75 -13.54
N LYS A 575 -32.68 -6.72 -13.03
CA LYS A 575 -34.02 -7.02 -13.54
C LYS A 575 -34.95 -5.80 -13.45
N GLU A 576 -34.87 -5.05 -12.35
CA GLU A 576 -35.65 -3.83 -12.18
C GLU A 576 -35.28 -2.74 -13.21
N ILE A 577 -33.97 -2.51 -13.43
CA ILE A 577 -33.48 -1.59 -14.47
C ILE A 577 -33.95 -2.05 -15.86
N LEU A 578 -33.95 -3.34 -16.15
CA LEU A 578 -34.43 -3.89 -17.40
C LEU A 578 -35.95 -3.69 -17.58
N ILE A 579 -36.74 -3.82 -16.51
CA ILE A 579 -38.17 -3.49 -16.53
C ILE A 579 -38.40 -2.02 -16.87
N GLN A 580 -37.67 -1.13 -16.16
CA GLN A 580 -37.78 0.33 -16.37
C GLN A 580 -37.40 0.73 -17.81
N LYS A 581 -36.48 0.03 -18.44
CA LYS A 581 -36.05 0.24 -19.83
C LYS A 581 -36.87 -0.54 -20.87
N GLY A 582 -37.82 -1.39 -20.47
CA GLY A 582 -38.58 -2.25 -21.37
C GLY A 582 -37.78 -3.35 -22.05
N LEU A 583 -36.66 -3.76 -21.42
CA LEU A 583 -35.69 -4.75 -21.96
C LEU A 583 -35.81 -6.14 -21.28
N LEU A 584 -36.63 -6.28 -20.24
CA LEU A 584 -36.81 -7.59 -19.60
C LEU A 584 -37.80 -8.43 -20.43
N ASN A 585 -37.28 -9.50 -21.03
CA ASN A 585 -38.03 -10.49 -21.78
C ASN A 585 -37.68 -11.92 -21.30
N SER A 586 -38.21 -12.97 -21.94
CA SER A 586 -37.96 -14.36 -21.56
C SER A 586 -36.48 -14.72 -21.65
N VAL A 587 -35.79 -14.25 -22.70
CA VAL A 587 -34.37 -14.54 -22.95
C VAL A 587 -33.47 -13.86 -21.89
N THR A 588 -33.66 -12.55 -21.66
CA THR A 588 -32.87 -11.82 -20.67
C THR A 588 -33.11 -12.34 -19.25
N LYS A 589 -34.33 -12.73 -18.92
CA LYS A 589 -34.66 -13.34 -17.63
C LYS A 589 -33.99 -14.68 -17.45
N LEU A 590 -34.13 -15.59 -18.44
CA LEU A 590 -33.51 -16.92 -18.40
C LEU A 590 -31.99 -16.79 -18.27
N TYR A 591 -31.36 -15.90 -19.08
CA TYR A 591 -29.93 -15.66 -19.02
C TYR A 591 -29.47 -15.27 -17.62
N LEU A 592 -30.14 -14.31 -16.99
CA LEU A 592 -29.76 -13.82 -15.64
C LEU A 592 -29.94 -14.94 -14.59
N ASP A 593 -30.99 -15.76 -14.69
CA ASP A 593 -31.22 -16.88 -13.76
C ASP A 593 -30.12 -17.95 -13.90
N GLU A 594 -29.79 -18.35 -15.13
CA GLU A 594 -28.71 -19.32 -15.41
C GLU A 594 -27.32 -18.76 -15.07
N LEU A 595 -27.03 -17.49 -15.37
CA LEU A 595 -25.78 -16.81 -15.00
C LEU A 595 -25.60 -16.81 -13.49
N THR A 596 -26.65 -16.56 -12.71
CA THR A 596 -26.61 -16.60 -11.24
C THR A 596 -26.17 -17.99 -10.75
N ALA A 597 -26.81 -19.04 -11.25
CA ALA A 597 -26.46 -20.42 -10.90
C ALA A 597 -25.01 -20.77 -11.31
N PHE A 598 -24.58 -20.32 -12.49
CA PHE A 598 -23.23 -20.51 -13.00
C PHE A 598 -22.17 -19.84 -12.11
N ILE A 599 -22.40 -18.55 -11.73
CA ILE A 599 -21.48 -17.80 -10.86
C ILE A 599 -21.37 -18.46 -9.47
N LEU A 600 -22.49 -18.93 -8.90
CA LEU A 600 -22.51 -19.62 -7.61
C LEU A 600 -21.62 -20.87 -7.64
N LEU A 601 -21.70 -21.67 -8.69
CA LEU A 601 -20.87 -22.87 -8.84
C LEU A 601 -19.40 -22.54 -9.12
N LYS A 602 -19.14 -21.50 -9.90
CA LYS A 602 -17.78 -21.09 -10.26
C LYS A 602 -17.02 -20.43 -9.11
N LYS A 603 -17.70 -19.58 -8.34
CA LYS A 603 -17.08 -18.70 -7.33
C LYS A 603 -17.50 -19.00 -5.89
N GLY A 604 -18.33 -20.02 -5.68
CA GLY A 604 -18.77 -20.44 -4.33
C GLY A 604 -17.61 -20.99 -3.50
N ASP A 605 -17.93 -21.58 -2.34
CA ASP A 605 -16.99 -21.97 -1.30
C ASP A 605 -15.61 -22.42 -1.83
N PRO A 606 -14.55 -21.64 -1.56
CA PRO A 606 -13.20 -21.90 -2.07
C PRO A 606 -12.51 -23.07 -1.34
N THR A 607 -13.05 -23.54 -0.20
CA THR A 607 -12.47 -24.67 0.55
C THR A 607 -12.77 -26.01 -0.11
N LEU A 608 -13.78 -26.08 -0.96
CA LEU A 608 -14.17 -27.27 -1.74
C LEU A 608 -13.25 -27.46 -2.96
N ILE A 609 -11.93 -27.51 -2.72
CA ILE A 609 -10.89 -27.52 -3.77
C ILE A 609 -10.94 -28.77 -4.63
N HIS A 610 -11.29 -29.93 -4.04
CA HIS A 610 -11.26 -31.22 -4.70
C HIS A 610 -12.57 -31.57 -5.41
N GLU A 611 -13.62 -30.78 -5.18
CA GLU A 611 -14.93 -31.07 -5.76
C GLU A 611 -15.04 -30.56 -7.19
N ALA A 612 -15.79 -31.29 -7.98
CA ALA A 612 -16.18 -30.92 -9.34
C ALA A 612 -17.70 -30.77 -9.39
N PHE A 613 -18.17 -29.68 -9.94
CA PHE A 613 -19.58 -29.38 -10.10
C PHE A 613 -19.95 -29.50 -11.57
N THR A 614 -21.20 -29.85 -11.83
CA THR A 614 -21.76 -29.85 -13.19
C THR A 614 -23.03 -29.02 -13.22
N CYS A 615 -23.24 -28.26 -14.29
CA CYS A 615 -24.50 -27.58 -14.56
C CYS A 615 -24.86 -27.69 -16.04
N GLU A 616 -26.15 -27.53 -16.32
CA GLU A 616 -26.69 -27.37 -17.66
C GLU A 616 -27.22 -25.95 -17.83
N ALA A 617 -27.04 -25.39 -19.01
CA ALA A 617 -27.50 -24.05 -19.35
C ALA A 617 -27.92 -23.99 -20.83
N SER A 618 -28.78 -22.99 -21.14
CA SER A 618 -29.21 -22.69 -22.50
C SER A 618 -28.20 -21.80 -23.25
N PHE A 619 -27.23 -21.23 -22.53
CA PHE A 619 -26.19 -20.36 -23.07
C PHE A 619 -24.81 -20.98 -22.93
N ASP A 620 -23.92 -20.76 -23.94
CA ASP A 620 -22.54 -21.25 -23.89
C ASP A 620 -21.66 -20.31 -23.06
N PHE A 621 -21.70 -20.48 -21.72
CA PHE A 621 -20.82 -19.72 -20.81
C PHE A 621 -19.32 -19.97 -21.04
N SER A 622 -18.92 -21.10 -21.61
CA SER A 622 -17.51 -21.36 -21.96
C SER A 622 -17.04 -20.50 -23.13
N ALA A 623 -17.87 -20.32 -24.15
CA ALA A 623 -17.58 -19.42 -25.27
C ALA A 623 -17.61 -17.96 -24.84
N LEU A 624 -18.58 -17.58 -24.02
CA LEU A 624 -18.66 -16.22 -23.44
C LEU A 624 -17.38 -15.89 -22.64
N GLU A 625 -16.92 -16.78 -21.79
CA GLU A 625 -15.68 -16.56 -21.04
C GLU A 625 -14.43 -16.48 -21.92
N LYS A 626 -14.30 -17.36 -22.92
CA LYS A 626 -13.18 -17.33 -23.87
C LYS A 626 -13.13 -16.06 -24.69
N SER A 627 -14.30 -15.48 -25.02
CA SER A 627 -14.40 -14.17 -25.70
C SER A 627 -14.31 -13.00 -24.73
N ALA A 628 -14.08 -13.23 -23.44
CA ALA A 628 -14.18 -12.21 -22.39
C ALA A 628 -15.52 -11.45 -22.44
N TYR A 629 -16.62 -12.15 -22.78
CA TYR A 629 -17.98 -11.58 -22.96
C TYR A 629 -18.07 -10.50 -24.06
N ALA A 630 -17.18 -10.55 -25.06
CA ALA A 630 -17.31 -9.69 -26.25
C ALA A 630 -18.50 -10.10 -27.15
N MET A 631 -18.90 -11.38 -27.10
CA MET A 631 -20.12 -11.86 -27.74
C MET A 631 -21.35 -11.40 -26.98
N ASN A 632 -22.39 -10.98 -27.71
CA ASN A 632 -23.65 -10.56 -27.09
C ASN A 632 -24.52 -11.77 -26.78
N PRO A 633 -24.69 -12.16 -25.49
CA PRO A 633 -25.46 -13.36 -25.16
C PRO A 633 -26.96 -13.23 -25.47
N PHE A 634 -27.47 -12.04 -25.70
CA PHE A 634 -28.88 -11.75 -25.94
C PHE A 634 -29.26 -11.82 -27.42
N GLU A 635 -28.29 -11.75 -28.35
CA GLU A 635 -28.51 -11.89 -29.79
C GLU A 635 -28.45 -13.35 -30.26
N GLU A 636 -27.63 -14.18 -29.63
CA GLU A 636 -27.49 -15.59 -30.01
C GLU A 636 -28.68 -16.45 -29.57
N GLY A 637 -29.49 -16.00 -28.59
CA GLY A 637 -30.68 -16.66 -28.12
C GLY A 637 -30.40 -18.01 -27.44
N GLU A 638 -31.48 -18.79 -27.26
CA GLU A 638 -31.42 -20.14 -26.73
C GLU A 638 -30.98 -21.11 -27.87
N ASN A 639 -29.65 -21.32 -28.04
CA ASN A 639 -29.10 -22.09 -29.17
C ASN A 639 -28.80 -23.54 -28.86
N GLY A 640 -29.19 -24.09 -27.69
CA GLY A 640 -28.95 -25.49 -27.32
C GLY A 640 -28.94 -25.72 -25.82
N LYS A 641 -28.67 -26.93 -25.40
CA LYS A 641 -28.36 -27.28 -24.02
C LYS A 641 -26.87 -27.57 -23.92
N TYR A 642 -26.18 -26.76 -23.13
CA TYR A 642 -24.76 -26.89 -22.85
C TYR A 642 -24.56 -27.47 -21.46
N ARG A 643 -23.65 -28.43 -21.35
CA ARG A 643 -23.30 -29.03 -20.07
C ARG A 643 -21.85 -28.71 -19.72
N PHE A 644 -21.65 -28.11 -18.54
CA PHE A 644 -20.36 -27.63 -18.06
C PHE A 644 -19.90 -28.46 -16.86
N ARG A 645 -18.57 -28.61 -16.76
CA ARG A 645 -17.85 -29.04 -15.57
C ARG A 645 -17.07 -27.89 -15.01
N LEU A 646 -17.22 -27.61 -13.69
CA LEU A 646 -16.53 -26.54 -12.97
C LEU A 646 -15.64 -27.18 -11.89
N ALA A 647 -14.34 -27.10 -12.03
CA ALA A 647 -13.37 -27.71 -11.12
C ALA A 647 -12.02 -27.02 -11.19
N HIS A 648 -11.18 -27.25 -10.21
CA HIS A 648 -9.79 -26.80 -10.27
C HIS A 648 -8.91 -27.86 -10.92
N ARG A 649 -7.96 -27.44 -11.79
CA ARG A 649 -6.88 -28.29 -12.29
C ARG A 649 -5.88 -28.60 -11.18
N GLU A 650 -5.14 -29.70 -11.29
CA GLU A 650 -4.22 -30.15 -10.24
C GLU A 650 -3.12 -29.13 -9.88
N GLU A 651 -2.59 -28.42 -10.87
CA GLU A 651 -1.62 -27.36 -10.64
C GLU A 651 -2.23 -26.22 -9.81
N ARG A 652 -3.47 -25.82 -10.14
CA ARG A 652 -4.17 -24.75 -9.43
C ARG A 652 -4.52 -25.14 -8.00
N LYS A 653 -4.92 -26.41 -7.77
CA LYS A 653 -5.16 -26.96 -6.43
C LYS A 653 -3.92 -26.82 -5.55
N LYS A 654 -2.73 -27.16 -6.07
CA LYS A 654 -1.46 -27.02 -5.34
C LYS A 654 -1.20 -25.56 -4.93
N ASN A 655 -1.45 -24.62 -5.84
CA ASN A 655 -1.27 -23.20 -5.56
C ASN A 655 -2.24 -22.69 -4.50
N ILE A 656 -3.53 -23.08 -4.59
CA ILE A 656 -4.55 -22.70 -3.59
C ILE A 656 -4.20 -23.28 -2.22
N LEU A 657 -3.78 -24.56 -2.14
CA LEU A 657 -3.35 -25.17 -0.88
C LEU A 657 -2.14 -24.45 -0.27
N ALA A 658 -1.15 -24.06 -1.09
CA ALA A 658 -0.01 -23.29 -0.62
C ALA A 658 -0.43 -21.90 -0.06
N TYR A 659 -1.43 -21.26 -0.66
CA TYR A 659 -2.01 -20.04 -0.11
C TYR A 659 -2.74 -20.29 1.20
N PHE A 660 -3.49 -21.38 1.32
CA PHE A 660 -4.18 -21.73 2.56
C PHE A 660 -3.20 -22.07 3.69
N ASP A 661 -2.10 -22.75 3.37
CA ASP A 661 -1.01 -22.99 4.34
C ASP A 661 -0.37 -21.68 4.83
N GLN A 662 -0.26 -20.67 3.95
CA GLN A 662 0.38 -19.38 4.27
C GLN A 662 -0.56 -18.40 4.98
N TYR A 663 -1.85 -18.37 4.63
CA TYR A 663 -2.81 -17.35 5.06
C TYR A 663 -3.92 -17.88 5.95
N GLY A 664 -4.17 -19.20 5.95
CA GLY A 664 -5.36 -19.83 6.51
C GLY A 664 -6.48 -19.97 5.49
N SER A 665 -7.39 -20.92 5.74
CA SER A 665 -8.59 -21.18 4.91
C SER A 665 -9.88 -20.69 5.58
N ASP A 666 -9.80 -20.14 6.79
CA ASP A 666 -10.92 -19.49 7.48
C ASP A 666 -11.20 -18.08 6.90
N LEU A 667 -12.27 -17.45 7.33
CA LEU A 667 -12.66 -16.13 6.83
C LEU A 667 -11.58 -15.06 7.02
N ARG A 668 -10.77 -15.14 8.07
CA ARG A 668 -9.66 -14.19 8.33
C ARG A 668 -8.51 -14.44 7.36
N GLY A 669 -8.15 -15.69 7.16
CA GLY A 669 -7.13 -16.10 6.18
C GLY A 669 -7.53 -15.73 4.76
N LEU A 670 -8.79 -15.97 4.38
CA LEU A 670 -9.35 -15.59 3.07
C LEU A 670 -9.40 -14.08 2.89
N ALA A 671 -9.73 -13.30 3.93
CA ALA A 671 -9.69 -11.84 3.90
C ALA A 671 -8.27 -11.33 3.64
N HIS A 672 -7.29 -11.93 4.30
CA HIS A 672 -5.88 -11.59 4.12
C HIS A 672 -5.36 -11.98 2.73
N LEU A 673 -5.75 -13.15 2.24
CA LEU A 673 -5.40 -13.63 0.91
C LEU A 673 -5.99 -12.71 -0.18
N THR A 674 -7.29 -12.40 -0.11
CA THR A 674 -7.99 -11.59 -1.13
C THR A 674 -7.71 -10.09 -1.03
N HIS A 675 -7.09 -9.63 0.05
CA HIS A 675 -6.49 -8.29 0.10
C HIS A 675 -5.23 -8.17 -0.78
N ARG A 676 -4.46 -9.27 -0.92
CA ARG A 676 -3.18 -9.30 -1.64
C ARG A 676 -3.28 -9.81 -3.06
N TYR A 677 -4.18 -10.75 -3.27
CA TYR A 677 -4.36 -11.43 -4.56
C TYR A 677 -5.81 -11.30 -5.03
N PRO A 678 -6.05 -11.16 -6.33
CA PRO A 678 -7.39 -11.13 -6.88
C PRO A 678 -8.17 -12.41 -6.51
N ALA A 679 -9.44 -12.27 -6.10
CA ALA A 679 -10.29 -13.39 -5.73
C ALA A 679 -10.41 -14.48 -6.83
N ARG A 680 -10.17 -14.10 -8.10
CA ARG A 680 -10.18 -15.04 -9.24
C ARG A 680 -9.21 -16.21 -9.12
N ILE A 681 -8.16 -16.12 -8.27
CA ILE A 681 -7.26 -17.25 -8.02
C ILE A 681 -7.97 -18.43 -7.37
N LEU A 682 -9.10 -18.17 -6.69
CA LEU A 682 -9.94 -19.14 -6.01
C LEU A 682 -11.12 -19.64 -6.87
N HIS A 683 -11.33 -19.09 -8.08
CA HIS A 683 -12.45 -19.47 -8.93
C HIS A 683 -12.17 -20.76 -9.68
N ARG A 684 -13.20 -21.63 -9.81
CA ARG A 684 -13.13 -22.88 -10.59
C ARG A 684 -13.01 -22.60 -12.09
N GLU A 685 -12.31 -23.44 -12.78
CA GLU A 685 -12.19 -23.40 -14.24
C GLU A 685 -13.41 -24.07 -14.87
N VAL A 686 -13.80 -23.56 -16.03
CA VAL A 686 -15.00 -23.99 -16.75
C VAL A 686 -14.60 -24.82 -17.96
N GLU A 687 -15.17 -26.01 -18.07
CA GLU A 687 -14.98 -26.95 -19.18
C GLU A 687 -16.35 -27.32 -19.78
N LEU A 688 -16.52 -27.13 -21.08
CA LEU A 688 -17.69 -27.61 -21.81
C LEU A 688 -17.52 -29.12 -22.02
N ILE A 689 -18.44 -29.92 -21.46
CA ILE A 689 -18.38 -31.40 -21.53
C ILE A 689 -19.48 -32.01 -22.38
N GLY A 690 -20.46 -31.24 -22.86
CA GLY A 690 -21.52 -31.70 -23.76
C GLY A 690 -22.36 -30.55 -24.32
N GLN A 691 -22.90 -30.78 -25.53
CA GLN A 691 -23.86 -29.91 -26.18
C GLN A 691 -24.91 -30.79 -26.85
N THR A 692 -26.20 -30.54 -26.61
CA THR A 692 -27.34 -31.27 -27.20
C THR A 692 -28.32 -30.34 -27.89
#